data_44e62c7c7325681adba1da7ebc9a412b
#
_entry.id   44e62c7c7325681adba1da7ebc9a412b
#
_cell.length_a   1.000
_cell.length_b   1.000
_cell.length_c   1.000
_cell.angle_alpha   90.00
_cell.angle_beta   90.00
_cell.angle_gamma   90.00
#
_symmetry.space_group_name_H-M   'P 1'
#
loop_
_entity.id
_entity.type
_entity.pdbx_description
1 polymer ?
#
loop_
_entity_poly.entity_id
_entity_poly.type
_entity_poly.pdbx_seq_one_letter_code
_entity_poly.pdbx_strand_id
1 'polypeptide(L)'
;MVNVKFSNGQTFSADAPVTIYDAAKASDLIDKTVFAALLNGEPAELTQTISGDCEIQLLTFADREGKLIFRHTASHILAQAVLRLFPDAKLDKGPSTDNGFFYDIDCETSFSPDILKQIEAEMNNIIKENLKIERFVLSRADALELMKDQPYKVEKINSLPDDAVLSFYRQGEFVDMCTGPHLFSTGAVKAVKLIQCTGAYHDNDRSKKMLQRINGVAFPSKQELNDYLAAVEEAKKRDHNKIGRELGYFTTSEYIGQGLPCLMPKGTKLYQILNRYVQDKEEYEYGYVMTKTPLMAKSDLYKISGHWDHYRDGMFVLGDPEAEGEVLALRPMTCPFQYQVYLAEKHSYKDLPIRYAETSTLFRNEDSGEMHGLIRVRQFTISEGHLVLRPDQLEEEFKNCVKLLKEVMTDVGLIGDLSYRLSKWDPADTEKYIGTPEEWDMAEGLMRNILNNIGLEFTEAVGEAAFYGPKLDVQMKNVHGKEDTVVTIQVDLMLARQFNMTYTDSNGQQQYPYIIHRTSLGCYERTIAYLLEKFAGALPLWLSPEQIRILPIGDDQAEYAENVRKTLAKAGLRVKCDTRNEKIGYKIRAAQLEKVPYMLVIGEKEMTSDSVAVRERGTGDIGVMTVSEFMARALEENNNKVIK
;
A
#
# COMPACT_ATOMS: atom_id res chain seq x y z
N MET A 1 -49.55 3.47 -1.85
CA MET A 1 -48.70 4.15 -2.84
C MET A 1 -47.26 4.04 -2.36
N VAL A 2 -46.35 3.65 -3.23
CA VAL A 2 -44.90 3.57 -2.96
C VAL A 2 -44.22 4.62 -3.81
N ASN A 3 -43.46 5.53 -3.22
CA ASN A 3 -42.69 6.54 -3.94
C ASN A 3 -41.20 6.21 -3.82
N VAL A 4 -40.56 6.06 -4.98
CA VAL A 4 -39.13 5.77 -5.10
C VAL A 4 -38.43 6.98 -5.66
N LYS A 5 -37.34 7.41 -5.00
CA LYS A 5 -36.43 8.43 -5.51
C LYS A 5 -35.10 7.78 -5.85
N PHE A 6 -34.68 7.87 -7.11
CA PHE A 6 -33.38 7.41 -7.53
C PHE A 6 -32.30 8.47 -7.32
N SER A 7 -31.05 8.02 -7.06
CA SER A 7 -29.90 8.91 -6.84
C SER A 7 -29.62 9.88 -8.01
N ASN A 8 -30.07 9.56 -9.23
CA ASN A 8 -29.97 10.44 -10.40
C ASN A 8 -31.07 11.53 -10.45
N GLY A 9 -31.94 11.60 -9.42
CA GLY A 9 -33.03 12.58 -9.34
C GLY A 9 -34.36 12.14 -9.95
N GLN A 10 -34.42 11.01 -10.66
CA GLN A 10 -35.69 10.46 -11.16
C GLN A 10 -36.57 9.95 -10.03
N THR A 11 -37.89 9.98 -10.23
CA THR A 11 -38.88 9.46 -9.28
C THR A 11 -39.81 8.48 -9.97
N PHE A 12 -40.21 7.44 -9.22
CA PHE A 12 -41.18 6.43 -9.65
C PHE A 12 -42.24 6.25 -8.56
N SER A 13 -43.51 6.07 -8.93
CA SER A 13 -44.60 5.81 -7.99
C SER A 13 -45.44 4.62 -8.45
N ALA A 14 -45.85 3.79 -7.49
CA ALA A 14 -46.73 2.64 -7.72
C ALA A 14 -47.79 2.53 -6.63
N ASP A 15 -48.98 1.99 -6.96
CA ASP A 15 -50.08 1.81 -6.01
C ASP A 15 -49.95 0.53 -5.17
N ALA A 16 -49.05 -0.36 -5.54
CA ALA A 16 -48.78 -1.66 -4.90
C ALA A 16 -47.27 -1.83 -4.62
N PRO A 17 -46.87 -2.72 -3.71
CA PRO A 17 -45.48 -3.12 -3.56
C PRO A 17 -44.86 -3.57 -4.89
N VAL A 18 -43.62 -3.14 -5.15
CA VAL A 18 -42.89 -3.37 -6.41
C VAL A 18 -41.46 -3.76 -6.08
N THR A 19 -40.81 -4.55 -6.94
CA THR A 19 -39.39 -4.85 -6.75
C THR A 19 -38.52 -3.66 -7.16
N ILE A 20 -37.28 -3.58 -6.60
CA ILE A 20 -36.28 -2.58 -7.03
C ILE A 20 -36.06 -2.69 -8.55
N TYR A 21 -35.98 -3.92 -9.09
CA TYR A 21 -35.83 -4.19 -10.51
C TYR A 21 -36.97 -3.60 -11.34
N ASP A 22 -38.24 -3.84 -10.95
CA ASP A 22 -39.39 -3.37 -11.70
C ASP A 22 -39.53 -1.84 -11.67
N ALA A 23 -39.27 -1.22 -10.52
CA ALA A 23 -39.24 0.23 -10.38
C ALA A 23 -38.15 0.87 -11.25
N ALA A 24 -36.94 0.32 -11.21
CA ALA A 24 -35.83 0.82 -12.02
C ALA A 24 -36.04 0.56 -13.52
N LYS A 25 -36.62 -0.56 -13.90
CA LYS A 25 -36.97 -0.89 -15.29
C LYS A 25 -38.05 0.02 -15.85
N ALA A 26 -39.09 0.30 -15.06
CA ALA A 26 -40.15 1.25 -15.44
C ALA A 26 -39.63 2.68 -15.61
N SER A 27 -38.51 3.00 -14.96
CA SER A 27 -37.80 4.29 -15.06
C SER A 27 -36.70 4.32 -16.11
N ASP A 28 -36.54 3.24 -16.90
CA ASP A 28 -35.51 3.07 -17.96
C ASP A 28 -34.07 3.16 -17.41
N LEU A 29 -33.85 2.65 -16.18
CA LEU A 29 -32.56 2.71 -15.48
C LEU A 29 -31.84 1.35 -15.41
N ILE A 30 -32.43 0.26 -15.92
CA ILE A 30 -31.83 -1.07 -15.95
C ILE A 30 -31.14 -1.34 -17.28
N ASP A 31 -29.86 -1.61 -17.18
CA ASP A 31 -29.07 -2.16 -18.29
C ASP A 31 -28.28 -3.41 -17.84
N LYS A 32 -27.37 -3.89 -18.69
CA LYS A 32 -26.57 -5.10 -18.43
C LYS A 32 -25.49 -4.89 -17.37
N THR A 33 -25.24 -3.67 -16.94
CA THR A 33 -24.18 -3.32 -15.97
C THR A 33 -24.73 -3.17 -14.56
N VAL A 34 -26.04 -3.05 -14.37
CA VAL A 34 -26.70 -2.90 -13.08
C VAL A 34 -26.90 -4.28 -12.44
N PHE A 35 -26.32 -4.50 -11.29
CA PHE A 35 -26.32 -5.81 -10.61
C PHE A 35 -27.01 -5.80 -9.26
N ALA A 36 -27.05 -4.68 -8.56
CA ALA A 36 -27.62 -4.54 -7.22
C ALA A 36 -28.05 -3.09 -6.98
N ALA A 37 -28.44 -2.77 -5.75
CA ALA A 37 -28.78 -1.41 -5.33
C ALA A 37 -28.37 -1.13 -3.89
N LEU A 38 -28.35 0.15 -3.51
CA LEU A 38 -28.51 0.58 -2.12
C LEU A 38 -29.97 1.02 -1.95
N LEU A 39 -30.63 0.48 -0.94
CA LEU A 39 -31.96 0.89 -0.50
C LEU A 39 -31.82 1.69 0.80
N ASN A 40 -32.09 2.99 0.77
CA ASN A 40 -31.88 3.91 1.90
C ASN A 40 -30.45 3.83 2.47
N GLY A 41 -29.44 3.64 1.60
CA GLY A 41 -28.04 3.53 1.97
C GLY A 41 -27.54 2.12 2.29
N GLU A 42 -28.43 1.12 2.44
CA GLU A 42 -28.08 -0.27 2.74
C GLU A 42 -28.06 -1.15 1.49
N PRO A 43 -27.09 -2.08 1.36
CA PRO A 43 -27.01 -3.00 0.21
C PRO A 43 -28.25 -3.86 0.07
N ALA A 44 -28.81 -3.90 -1.14
CA ALA A 44 -30.06 -4.61 -1.45
C ALA A 44 -30.00 -5.34 -2.81
N GLU A 45 -30.75 -6.43 -2.90
CA GLU A 45 -30.94 -7.17 -4.13
C GLU A 45 -31.94 -6.46 -5.05
N LEU A 46 -31.75 -6.54 -6.34
CA LEU A 46 -32.73 -6.01 -7.31
C LEU A 46 -34.12 -6.68 -7.18
N THR A 47 -34.16 -7.91 -6.65
CA THR A 47 -35.41 -8.68 -6.42
C THR A 47 -36.13 -8.30 -5.13
N GLN A 48 -35.53 -7.46 -4.28
CA GLN A 48 -36.14 -7.03 -3.02
C GLN A 48 -37.39 -6.19 -3.28
N THR A 49 -38.46 -6.50 -2.55
CA THR A 49 -39.74 -5.79 -2.65
C THR A 49 -39.74 -4.53 -1.79
N ILE A 50 -40.21 -3.45 -2.36
CA ILE A 50 -40.37 -2.14 -1.71
C ILE A 50 -41.86 -1.95 -1.41
N SER A 51 -42.19 -1.64 -0.16
CA SER A 51 -43.57 -1.43 0.31
C SER A 51 -43.85 -0.02 0.83
N GLY A 52 -42.87 0.87 0.83
CA GLY A 52 -42.97 2.26 1.32
C GLY A 52 -42.04 3.20 0.56
N ASP A 53 -42.09 4.50 0.90
CA ASP A 53 -41.25 5.52 0.32
C ASP A 53 -39.77 5.24 0.62
N CYS A 54 -38.90 5.35 -0.39
CA CYS A 54 -37.49 5.01 -0.26
C CYS A 54 -36.60 5.75 -1.26
N GLU A 55 -35.30 5.77 -0.98
CA GLU A 55 -34.24 6.21 -1.88
C GLU A 55 -33.45 5.01 -2.41
N ILE A 56 -33.20 4.99 -3.72
CA ILE A 56 -32.47 3.90 -4.38
C ILE A 56 -31.29 4.46 -5.16
N GLN A 57 -30.11 3.86 -4.90
CA GLN A 57 -28.94 4.00 -5.76
C GLN A 57 -28.67 2.66 -6.43
N LEU A 58 -28.70 2.63 -7.76
CA LEU A 58 -28.36 1.44 -8.54
C LEU A 58 -26.84 1.25 -8.55
N LEU A 59 -26.39 0.00 -8.42
CA LEU A 59 -24.98 -0.37 -8.32
C LEU A 59 -24.53 -1.19 -9.52
N THR A 60 -23.33 -0.85 -9.99
CA THR A 60 -22.62 -1.54 -11.07
C THR A 60 -21.36 -2.23 -10.52
N PHE A 61 -20.58 -2.88 -11.37
CA PHE A 61 -19.27 -3.43 -10.99
C PHE A 61 -18.21 -2.32 -10.77
N ALA A 62 -18.47 -1.08 -11.14
CA ALA A 62 -17.60 0.05 -10.82
C ALA A 62 -17.68 0.42 -9.33
N ASP A 63 -18.86 0.24 -8.74
CA ASP A 63 -19.13 0.55 -7.33
C ASP A 63 -18.55 -0.53 -6.41
N ARG A 64 -18.04 -0.15 -5.24
CA ARG A 64 -17.43 -1.08 -4.28
C ARG A 64 -18.43 -2.12 -3.80
N GLU A 65 -19.59 -1.69 -3.35
CA GLU A 65 -20.67 -2.56 -2.87
C GLU A 65 -21.18 -3.47 -3.99
N GLY A 66 -21.31 -2.96 -5.21
CA GLY A 66 -21.67 -3.75 -6.39
C GLY A 66 -20.66 -4.86 -6.68
N LYS A 67 -19.35 -4.57 -6.58
CA LYS A 67 -18.29 -5.60 -6.67
C LYS A 67 -18.39 -6.66 -5.59
N LEU A 68 -18.64 -6.25 -4.34
CA LEU A 68 -18.74 -7.18 -3.22
C LEU A 68 -19.91 -8.15 -3.41
N ILE A 69 -21.09 -7.64 -3.80
CA ILE A 69 -22.29 -8.46 -4.07
C ILE A 69 -22.04 -9.43 -5.25
N PHE A 70 -21.40 -8.94 -6.30
CA PHE A 70 -21.05 -9.75 -7.47
C PHE A 70 -20.10 -10.91 -7.09
N ARG A 71 -19.05 -10.63 -6.35
CA ARG A 71 -18.05 -11.61 -5.88
C ARG A 71 -18.61 -12.57 -4.85
N HIS A 72 -19.52 -12.11 -3.99
CA HIS A 72 -20.24 -12.95 -3.04
C HIS A 72 -21.11 -13.99 -3.77
N THR A 73 -21.77 -13.62 -4.84
CA THR A 73 -22.49 -14.58 -5.68
C THR A 73 -21.54 -15.60 -6.33
N ALA A 74 -20.36 -15.17 -6.76
CA ALA A 74 -19.34 -16.09 -7.29
C ALA A 74 -18.82 -17.07 -6.24
N SER A 75 -18.77 -16.70 -4.95
CA SER A 75 -18.41 -17.63 -3.87
C SER A 75 -19.47 -18.72 -3.66
N HIS A 76 -20.77 -18.41 -3.81
CA HIS A 76 -21.84 -19.41 -3.78
C HIS A 76 -21.80 -20.34 -5.01
N ILE A 77 -21.45 -19.83 -6.19
CA ILE A 77 -21.21 -20.66 -7.38
C ILE A 77 -20.03 -21.62 -7.14
N LEU A 78 -18.98 -21.17 -6.46
CA LEU A 78 -17.86 -22.03 -6.05
C LEU A 78 -18.33 -23.14 -5.09
N ALA A 79 -19.08 -22.78 -4.06
CA ALA A 79 -19.59 -23.75 -3.08
C ALA A 79 -20.47 -24.82 -3.74
N GLN A 80 -21.39 -24.41 -4.64
CA GLN A 80 -22.21 -25.34 -5.42
C GLN A 80 -21.36 -26.27 -6.30
N ALA A 81 -20.35 -25.72 -6.99
CA ALA A 81 -19.45 -26.51 -7.84
C ALA A 81 -18.67 -27.55 -7.03
N VAL A 82 -18.21 -27.18 -5.82
CA VAL A 82 -17.52 -28.10 -4.92
C VAL A 82 -18.45 -29.21 -4.46
N LEU A 83 -19.68 -28.91 -4.03
CA LEU A 83 -20.63 -29.93 -3.58
C LEU A 83 -21.12 -30.87 -4.71
N ARG A 84 -21.18 -30.38 -5.98
CA ARG A 84 -21.47 -31.24 -7.13
C ARG A 84 -20.36 -32.25 -7.38
N LEU A 85 -19.10 -31.87 -7.19
CA LEU A 85 -17.93 -32.72 -7.43
C LEU A 85 -17.53 -33.54 -6.19
N PHE A 86 -17.76 -32.99 -5.01
CA PHE A 86 -17.39 -33.55 -3.71
C PHE A 86 -18.59 -33.45 -2.73
N PRO A 87 -19.58 -34.34 -2.82
CA PRO A 87 -20.83 -34.24 -2.03
C PRO A 87 -20.62 -34.31 -0.52
N ASP A 88 -19.51 -34.92 -0.06
CA ASP A 88 -19.20 -35.06 1.37
C ASP A 88 -18.49 -33.82 1.94
N ALA A 89 -18.14 -32.84 1.12
CA ALA A 89 -17.50 -31.60 1.57
C ALA A 89 -18.39 -30.80 2.54
N LYS A 90 -17.76 -30.18 3.54
CA LYS A 90 -18.46 -29.34 4.52
C LYS A 90 -18.05 -27.87 4.30
N LEU A 91 -19.05 -27.02 4.23
CA LEU A 91 -18.92 -25.61 3.93
C LEU A 91 -18.87 -24.78 5.21
N ASP A 92 -17.85 -23.94 5.38
CA ASP A 92 -17.77 -22.98 6.48
C ASP A 92 -18.30 -21.61 6.04
N LYS A 93 -17.46 -20.76 5.49
CA LYS A 93 -17.80 -19.38 5.09
C LYS A 93 -17.19 -18.99 3.74
N GLY A 94 -17.92 -18.15 2.99
CA GLY A 94 -17.53 -17.72 1.65
C GLY A 94 -17.75 -16.22 1.39
N PRO A 95 -17.04 -15.31 2.09
CA PRO A 95 -17.21 -13.89 1.87
C PRO A 95 -16.55 -13.43 0.56
N SER A 96 -17.04 -12.29 0.07
CA SER A 96 -16.34 -11.47 -0.89
C SER A 96 -15.26 -10.61 -0.23
N THR A 97 -14.27 -10.20 -1.00
CA THR A 97 -13.22 -9.28 -0.59
C THR A 97 -13.04 -8.19 -1.66
N ASP A 98 -12.34 -7.12 -1.33
CA ASP A 98 -12.04 -6.04 -2.30
C ASP A 98 -11.24 -6.54 -3.53
N ASN A 99 -10.55 -7.69 -3.43
CA ASN A 99 -9.73 -8.25 -4.52
C ASN A 99 -10.30 -9.53 -5.16
N GLY A 100 -11.38 -10.11 -4.61
CA GLY A 100 -11.93 -11.36 -5.10
C GLY A 100 -12.96 -11.97 -4.16
N PHE A 101 -12.96 -13.28 -4.06
CA PHE A 101 -13.78 -14.05 -3.14
C PHE A 101 -13.02 -15.29 -2.67
N PHE A 102 -13.45 -15.90 -1.58
CA PHE A 102 -12.98 -17.22 -1.19
C PHE A 102 -14.12 -18.06 -0.60
N TYR A 103 -13.85 -19.35 -0.42
CA TYR A 103 -14.68 -20.22 0.39
C TYR A 103 -13.80 -21.16 1.22
N ASP A 104 -14.10 -21.28 2.52
CA ASP A 104 -13.43 -22.20 3.44
C ASP A 104 -14.21 -23.52 3.46
N ILE A 105 -13.51 -24.60 3.14
CA ILE A 105 -14.12 -25.91 2.87
C ILE A 105 -13.35 -26.99 3.63
N ASP A 106 -14.09 -27.84 4.33
CA ASP A 106 -13.58 -29.05 4.91
C ASP A 106 -13.84 -30.21 3.93
N CYS A 107 -12.80 -30.77 3.39
CA CYS A 107 -12.87 -31.88 2.45
C CYS A 107 -11.66 -32.81 2.64
N GLU A 108 -11.87 -34.12 2.61
CA GLU A 108 -10.76 -35.10 2.69
C GLU A 108 -9.84 -35.02 1.48
N THR A 109 -10.40 -34.69 0.31
CA THR A 109 -9.63 -34.49 -0.91
C THR A 109 -8.89 -33.16 -0.86
N SER A 110 -7.56 -33.20 -1.02
CA SER A 110 -6.75 -31.98 -1.14
C SER A 110 -6.95 -31.31 -2.49
N PHE A 111 -7.27 -30.02 -2.52
CA PHE A 111 -7.55 -29.27 -3.75
C PHE A 111 -6.27 -28.86 -4.46
N SER A 112 -5.73 -29.80 -5.26
CA SER A 112 -4.57 -29.56 -6.15
C SER A 112 -4.93 -28.59 -7.28
N PRO A 113 -3.92 -28.02 -8.00
CA PRO A 113 -4.17 -27.16 -9.16
C PRO A 113 -5.04 -27.79 -10.25
N ASP A 114 -4.97 -29.11 -10.43
CA ASP A 114 -5.79 -29.81 -11.42
C ASP A 114 -7.24 -30.00 -10.95
N ILE A 115 -7.44 -30.22 -9.66
CA ILE A 115 -8.80 -30.22 -9.06
C ILE A 115 -9.42 -28.83 -9.12
N LEU A 116 -8.65 -27.76 -8.86
CA LEU A 116 -9.13 -26.38 -9.03
C LEU A 116 -9.62 -26.11 -10.46
N LYS A 117 -8.95 -26.65 -11.48
CA LYS A 117 -9.44 -26.56 -12.89
C LYS A 117 -10.76 -27.27 -13.11
N GLN A 118 -10.97 -28.43 -12.46
CA GLN A 118 -12.25 -29.16 -12.55
C GLN A 118 -13.37 -28.38 -11.86
N ILE A 119 -13.12 -27.83 -10.66
CA ILE A 119 -14.08 -26.98 -9.94
C ILE A 119 -14.42 -25.74 -10.78
N GLU A 120 -13.41 -25.07 -11.38
CA GLU A 120 -13.61 -23.90 -12.25
C GLU A 120 -14.45 -24.25 -13.50
N ALA A 121 -14.25 -25.44 -14.08
CA ALA A 121 -15.06 -25.91 -15.19
C ALA A 121 -16.53 -26.11 -14.78
N GLU A 122 -16.77 -26.66 -13.59
CA GLU A 122 -18.12 -26.83 -13.05
C GLU A 122 -18.77 -25.49 -12.67
N MET A 123 -18.03 -24.55 -12.10
CA MET A 123 -18.51 -23.17 -11.92
C MET A 123 -18.99 -22.55 -13.24
N ASN A 124 -18.25 -22.75 -14.32
CA ASN A 124 -18.64 -22.26 -15.66
C ASN A 124 -19.90 -22.98 -16.19
N ASN A 125 -20.15 -24.24 -15.83
CA ASN A 125 -21.40 -24.94 -16.16
C ASN A 125 -22.58 -24.30 -15.40
N ILE A 126 -22.46 -24.09 -14.09
CA ILE A 126 -23.49 -23.43 -13.25
C ILE A 126 -23.81 -22.01 -13.76
N ILE A 127 -22.79 -21.25 -14.19
CA ILE A 127 -22.99 -19.93 -14.79
C ILE A 127 -23.83 -20.04 -16.07
N LYS A 128 -23.55 -21.02 -16.92
CA LYS A 128 -24.32 -21.25 -18.18
C LYS A 128 -25.75 -21.73 -17.92
N GLU A 129 -25.99 -22.47 -16.85
CA GLU A 129 -27.34 -22.88 -16.43
C GLU A 129 -28.21 -21.68 -16.07
N ASN A 130 -27.62 -20.56 -15.69
CA ASN A 130 -28.29 -19.29 -15.38
C ASN A 130 -29.41 -19.48 -14.33
N LEU A 131 -29.07 -20.16 -13.25
CA LEU A 131 -30.00 -20.48 -12.15
C LEU A 131 -30.45 -19.19 -11.44
N LYS A 132 -31.75 -19.08 -11.18
CA LYS A 132 -32.31 -18.01 -10.36
C LYS A 132 -31.81 -18.13 -8.93
N ILE A 133 -31.50 -17.02 -8.30
CA ILE A 133 -31.10 -16.94 -6.90
C ILE A 133 -32.25 -16.38 -6.09
N GLU A 134 -32.70 -17.10 -5.08
CA GLU A 134 -33.88 -16.78 -4.29
C GLU A 134 -33.54 -16.74 -2.82
N ARG A 135 -33.83 -15.60 -2.16
CA ARG A 135 -33.72 -15.42 -0.74
C ARG A 135 -34.98 -15.93 -0.02
N PHE A 136 -34.81 -16.64 1.10
CA PHE A 136 -35.90 -17.03 2.00
C PHE A 136 -35.42 -17.05 3.45
N VAL A 137 -36.34 -17.07 4.39
CA VAL A 137 -36.08 -17.09 5.83
C VAL A 137 -36.71 -18.33 6.44
N LEU A 138 -36.01 -18.94 7.38
CA LEU A 138 -36.48 -20.13 8.10
C LEU A 138 -36.53 -19.88 9.60
N SER A 139 -37.38 -20.66 10.29
CA SER A 139 -37.29 -20.82 11.74
C SER A 139 -35.97 -21.49 12.12
N ARG A 140 -35.51 -21.31 13.37
CA ARG A 140 -34.28 -21.97 13.84
C ARG A 140 -34.38 -23.50 13.72
N ALA A 141 -35.53 -24.09 14.03
CA ALA A 141 -35.74 -25.54 13.91
C ALA A 141 -35.63 -26.03 12.48
N ASP A 142 -36.27 -25.35 11.52
CA ASP A 142 -36.18 -25.68 10.10
C ASP A 142 -34.78 -25.43 9.53
N ALA A 143 -34.11 -24.39 9.99
CA ALA A 143 -32.73 -24.07 9.60
C ALA A 143 -31.73 -25.16 10.05
N LEU A 144 -31.86 -25.63 11.28
CA LEU A 144 -31.03 -26.74 11.81
C LEU A 144 -31.29 -28.06 11.06
N GLU A 145 -32.55 -28.36 10.75
CA GLU A 145 -32.88 -29.56 9.97
C GLU A 145 -32.34 -29.48 8.54
N LEU A 146 -32.45 -28.29 7.89
CA LEU A 146 -31.93 -28.09 6.54
C LEU A 146 -30.39 -28.21 6.50
N MET A 147 -29.70 -27.71 7.52
CA MET A 147 -28.23 -27.67 7.58
C MET A 147 -27.59 -28.81 8.37
N LYS A 148 -28.36 -29.85 8.77
CA LYS A 148 -27.90 -30.95 9.65
C LYS A 148 -26.61 -31.63 9.18
N ASP A 149 -26.39 -31.72 7.86
CA ASP A 149 -25.21 -32.33 7.25
C ASP A 149 -24.05 -31.34 7.06
N GLN A 150 -24.20 -30.08 7.48
CA GLN A 150 -23.21 -29.00 7.39
C GLN A 150 -22.82 -28.50 8.79
N PRO A 151 -21.87 -29.16 9.48
CA PRO A 151 -21.61 -28.93 10.91
C PRO A 151 -21.23 -27.47 11.22
N TYR A 152 -20.45 -26.81 10.36
CA TYR A 152 -20.06 -25.40 10.54
C TYR A 152 -21.25 -24.44 10.46
N LYS A 153 -22.23 -24.74 9.60
CA LYS A 153 -23.49 -23.97 9.52
C LYS A 153 -24.35 -24.19 10.76
N VAL A 154 -24.44 -25.44 11.26
CA VAL A 154 -25.12 -25.75 12.52
C VAL A 154 -24.49 -25.03 13.70
N GLU A 155 -23.14 -25.03 13.81
CA GLU A 155 -22.40 -24.28 14.84
C GLU A 155 -22.73 -22.77 14.75
N LYS A 156 -22.72 -22.20 13.53
CA LYS A 156 -23.07 -20.79 13.30
C LYS A 156 -24.50 -20.47 13.71
N ILE A 157 -25.50 -21.29 13.33
CA ILE A 157 -26.91 -21.11 13.73
C ILE A 157 -27.04 -21.11 15.26
N ASN A 158 -26.36 -22.03 15.95
CA ASN A 158 -26.39 -22.13 17.41
C ASN A 158 -25.69 -20.96 18.12
N SER A 159 -24.73 -20.30 17.48
CA SER A 159 -24.02 -19.14 18.04
C SER A 159 -24.79 -17.83 17.91
N LEU A 160 -25.82 -17.75 17.07
CA LEU A 160 -26.60 -16.54 16.85
C LEU A 160 -27.64 -16.31 17.97
N PRO A 161 -28.01 -15.06 18.30
CA PRO A 161 -29.11 -14.73 19.22
C PRO A 161 -30.43 -15.38 18.80
N ASP A 162 -31.34 -15.61 19.77
CA ASP A 162 -32.61 -16.30 19.51
C ASP A 162 -33.55 -15.54 18.57
N ASP A 163 -33.46 -14.23 18.53
CA ASP A 163 -34.21 -13.30 17.68
C ASP A 163 -33.55 -13.04 16.31
N ALA A 164 -32.40 -13.64 16.03
CA ALA A 164 -31.69 -13.46 14.77
C ALA A 164 -32.51 -13.97 13.57
N VAL A 165 -32.56 -13.16 12.52
CA VAL A 165 -33.19 -13.55 11.24
C VAL A 165 -32.26 -14.50 10.49
N LEU A 166 -32.68 -15.75 10.34
CA LEU A 166 -31.93 -16.79 9.65
C LEU A 166 -32.33 -16.80 8.16
N SER A 167 -31.49 -16.14 7.34
CA SER A 167 -31.71 -16.07 5.90
C SER A 167 -30.87 -17.09 5.14
N PHE A 168 -31.44 -17.57 4.05
CA PHE A 168 -30.88 -18.57 3.16
C PHE A 168 -31.03 -18.12 1.71
N TYR A 169 -30.15 -18.65 0.87
CA TYR A 169 -30.21 -18.45 -0.57
C TYR A 169 -30.22 -19.79 -1.29
N ARG A 170 -31.13 -19.91 -2.26
CA ARG A 170 -31.25 -21.07 -3.13
C ARG A 170 -30.84 -20.71 -4.55
N GLN A 171 -30.03 -21.56 -5.15
CA GLN A 171 -29.72 -21.54 -6.59
C GLN A 171 -29.77 -22.97 -7.14
N GLY A 172 -30.88 -23.31 -7.82
CA GLY A 172 -31.15 -24.68 -8.20
C GLY A 172 -31.26 -25.63 -7.00
N GLU A 173 -30.46 -26.69 -7.02
CA GLU A 173 -30.37 -27.67 -5.92
C GLU A 173 -29.54 -27.18 -4.72
N PHE A 174 -28.71 -26.18 -4.90
CA PHE A 174 -27.83 -25.65 -3.86
C PHE A 174 -28.58 -24.70 -2.93
N VAL A 175 -28.38 -24.87 -1.63
CA VAL A 175 -28.88 -23.96 -0.60
C VAL A 175 -27.77 -23.68 0.40
N ASP A 176 -27.57 -22.40 0.74
CA ASP A 176 -26.64 -22.01 1.78
C ASP A 176 -27.23 -20.95 2.71
N MET A 177 -26.79 -20.98 3.98
CA MET A 177 -27.10 -19.96 4.97
C MET A 177 -26.23 -18.74 4.72
N CYS A 178 -26.85 -17.60 4.48
CA CYS A 178 -26.15 -16.37 4.13
C CYS A 178 -27.00 -15.13 4.42
N THR A 179 -26.36 -14.02 4.80
CA THR A 179 -27.04 -12.73 5.00
C THR A 179 -27.28 -11.98 3.69
N GLY A 180 -26.59 -12.34 2.62
CA GLY A 180 -26.68 -11.66 1.33
C GLY A 180 -26.05 -10.26 1.33
N PRO A 181 -26.44 -9.38 0.39
CA PRO A 181 -27.25 -9.66 -0.81
C PRO A 181 -26.50 -10.43 -1.91
N HIS A 182 -27.26 -10.94 -2.89
CA HIS A 182 -26.75 -11.64 -4.07
C HIS A 182 -27.30 -11.05 -5.37
N LEU A 183 -26.69 -11.44 -6.49
CA LEU A 183 -27.22 -11.19 -7.82
C LEU A 183 -28.52 -11.98 -8.06
N PHE A 184 -29.31 -11.60 -9.06
CA PHE A 184 -30.59 -12.24 -9.38
C PHE A 184 -30.43 -13.64 -10.01
N SER A 185 -29.27 -13.97 -10.60
CA SER A 185 -29.00 -15.29 -11.18
C SER A 185 -27.50 -15.58 -11.26
N THR A 186 -27.15 -16.88 -11.33
CA THR A 186 -25.75 -17.33 -11.52
C THR A 186 -25.19 -16.87 -12.87
N GLY A 187 -26.03 -16.73 -13.89
CA GLY A 187 -25.65 -16.27 -15.23
C GLY A 187 -25.29 -14.79 -15.31
N ALA A 188 -25.54 -13.99 -14.28
CA ALA A 188 -25.05 -12.61 -14.19
C ALA A 188 -23.52 -12.57 -14.02
N VAL A 189 -22.93 -13.55 -13.35
CA VAL A 189 -21.47 -13.75 -13.30
C VAL A 189 -21.02 -14.32 -14.65
N LYS A 190 -20.12 -13.61 -15.38
CA LYS A 190 -19.71 -14.00 -16.73
C LYS A 190 -18.36 -14.68 -16.82
N ALA A 191 -17.45 -14.34 -15.91
CA ALA A 191 -16.09 -14.83 -15.95
C ALA A 191 -15.55 -15.06 -14.53
N VAL A 192 -15.02 -16.24 -14.28
CA VAL A 192 -14.45 -16.65 -12.99
C VAL A 192 -13.07 -17.28 -13.22
N LYS A 193 -12.19 -17.11 -12.24
CA LYS A 193 -10.91 -17.80 -12.19
C LYS A 193 -10.58 -18.17 -10.76
N LEU A 194 -10.26 -19.45 -10.51
CA LEU A 194 -9.71 -19.90 -9.24
C LEU A 194 -8.19 -19.67 -9.27
N ILE A 195 -7.67 -19.03 -8.24
CA ILE A 195 -6.27 -18.58 -8.17
C ILE A 195 -5.41 -19.61 -7.44
N GLN A 196 -5.83 -20.01 -6.24
CA GLN A 196 -5.07 -20.92 -5.37
C GLN A 196 -5.95 -21.53 -4.29
N CYS A 197 -5.45 -22.61 -3.69
CA CYS A 197 -5.95 -23.16 -2.43
C CYS A 197 -4.90 -22.97 -1.34
N THR A 198 -5.32 -22.50 -0.17
CA THR A 198 -4.46 -22.27 1.01
C THR A 198 -5.11 -22.88 2.24
N GLY A 199 -4.33 -23.13 3.31
CA GLY A 199 -4.88 -23.49 4.61
C GLY A 199 -5.45 -22.27 5.33
N ALA A 200 -6.57 -22.47 6.03
CA ALA A 200 -7.16 -21.47 6.93
C ALA A 200 -7.75 -22.17 8.15
N TYR A 201 -7.49 -21.67 9.35
CA TYR A 201 -8.11 -22.22 10.56
C TYR A 201 -9.56 -21.75 10.67
N HIS A 202 -10.45 -22.68 11.05
CA HIS A 202 -11.84 -22.35 11.35
C HIS A 202 -11.90 -21.21 12.39
N ASP A 203 -12.73 -20.19 12.15
CA ASP A 203 -12.85 -18.94 12.93
C ASP A 203 -11.52 -18.18 13.15
N ASN A 204 -10.50 -18.42 12.32
CA ASN A 204 -9.14 -17.91 12.49
C ASN A 204 -8.45 -18.37 13.79
N ASP A 205 -8.96 -19.41 14.45
CA ASP A 205 -8.43 -19.97 15.68
C ASP A 205 -7.48 -21.13 15.37
N ARG A 206 -6.19 -20.97 15.71
CA ARG A 206 -5.15 -21.98 15.49
C ARG A 206 -5.35 -23.29 16.27
N SER A 207 -6.22 -23.29 17.29
CA SER A 207 -6.59 -24.49 18.04
C SER A 207 -7.68 -25.33 17.33
N LYS A 208 -8.39 -24.74 16.36
CA LYS A 208 -9.46 -25.39 15.59
C LYS A 208 -8.92 -26.08 14.33
N LYS A 209 -9.78 -26.82 13.65
CA LYS A 209 -9.45 -27.56 12.42
C LYS A 209 -8.97 -26.63 11.31
N MET A 210 -7.93 -27.04 10.60
CA MET A 210 -7.47 -26.38 9.38
C MET A 210 -8.36 -26.79 8.21
N LEU A 211 -8.96 -25.81 7.55
CA LEU A 211 -9.80 -25.94 6.38
C LEU A 211 -9.01 -25.58 5.11
N GLN A 212 -9.56 -25.93 3.96
CA GLN A 212 -9.01 -25.56 2.65
C GLN A 212 -9.73 -24.32 2.15
N ARG A 213 -8.99 -23.21 2.00
CA ARG A 213 -9.50 -21.94 1.46
C ARG A 213 -9.21 -21.86 -0.03
N ILE A 214 -10.26 -21.95 -0.84
CA ILE A 214 -10.15 -21.72 -2.28
C ILE A 214 -10.38 -20.24 -2.56
N ASN A 215 -9.38 -19.58 -3.15
CA ASN A 215 -9.43 -18.17 -3.54
C ASN A 215 -9.75 -18.05 -5.04
N GLY A 216 -10.64 -17.12 -5.39
CA GLY A 216 -11.01 -16.85 -6.77
C GLY A 216 -11.30 -15.39 -7.06
N VAL A 217 -11.38 -15.06 -8.34
CA VAL A 217 -11.79 -13.76 -8.84
C VAL A 217 -12.94 -13.90 -9.83
N ALA A 218 -13.81 -12.89 -9.89
CA ALA A 218 -14.96 -12.88 -10.79
C ALA A 218 -15.13 -11.49 -11.42
N PHE A 219 -15.53 -11.49 -12.70
CA PHE A 219 -15.69 -10.26 -13.50
C PHE A 219 -16.94 -10.32 -14.39
N PRO A 220 -17.52 -9.17 -14.76
CA PRO A 220 -18.68 -9.08 -15.67
C PRO A 220 -18.39 -9.54 -17.09
N SER A 221 -17.12 -9.60 -17.48
CA SER A 221 -16.71 -10.04 -18.81
C SER A 221 -15.41 -10.84 -18.82
N LYS A 222 -15.22 -11.66 -19.85
CA LYS A 222 -13.94 -12.38 -20.06
C LYS A 222 -12.79 -11.43 -20.37
N GLN A 223 -13.07 -10.29 -20.99
CA GLN A 223 -12.04 -9.30 -21.29
C GLN A 223 -11.48 -8.71 -20.01
N GLU A 224 -12.33 -8.25 -19.08
CA GLU A 224 -11.91 -7.72 -17.79
C GLU A 224 -11.13 -8.75 -16.95
N LEU A 225 -11.57 -10.02 -16.99
CA LEU A 225 -10.81 -11.10 -16.33
C LEU A 225 -9.42 -11.27 -16.96
N ASN A 226 -9.32 -11.27 -18.29
CA ASN A 226 -8.03 -11.40 -18.99
C ASN A 226 -7.11 -10.23 -18.71
N ASP A 227 -7.65 -9.01 -18.72
CA ASP A 227 -6.90 -7.79 -18.41
C ASP A 227 -6.38 -7.82 -16.97
N TYR A 228 -7.20 -8.26 -16.01
CA TYR A 228 -6.79 -8.48 -14.63
C TYR A 228 -5.67 -9.53 -14.51
N LEU A 229 -5.82 -10.69 -15.16
CA LEU A 229 -4.80 -11.74 -15.12
C LEU A 229 -3.48 -11.28 -15.76
N ALA A 230 -3.55 -10.55 -16.86
CA ALA A 230 -2.37 -9.95 -17.48
C ALA A 230 -1.68 -8.94 -16.55
N ALA A 231 -2.46 -8.10 -15.86
CA ALA A 231 -1.95 -7.15 -14.88
C ALA A 231 -1.29 -7.87 -13.68
N VAL A 232 -1.89 -8.96 -13.18
CA VAL A 232 -1.31 -9.78 -12.10
C VAL A 232 0.01 -10.43 -12.53
N GLU A 233 0.09 -10.97 -13.76
CA GLU A 233 1.34 -11.54 -14.27
C GLU A 233 2.42 -10.48 -14.49
N GLU A 234 2.05 -9.30 -14.95
CA GLU A 234 2.99 -8.17 -15.05
C GLU A 234 3.45 -7.69 -13.67
N ALA A 235 2.53 -7.62 -12.69
CA ALA A 235 2.86 -7.30 -11.31
C ALA A 235 3.89 -8.29 -10.71
N LYS A 236 3.71 -9.60 -10.94
CA LYS A 236 4.68 -10.62 -10.49
C LYS A 236 6.07 -10.43 -11.11
N LYS A 237 6.16 -9.95 -12.36
CA LYS A 237 7.45 -9.64 -13.00
C LYS A 237 8.11 -8.42 -12.39
N ARG A 238 7.32 -7.47 -11.91
CA ARG A 238 7.76 -6.20 -11.32
C ARG A 238 7.92 -6.26 -9.80
N ASP A 239 7.54 -7.35 -9.16
CA ASP A 239 7.65 -7.51 -7.71
C ASP A 239 9.08 -7.24 -7.23
N HIS A 240 9.24 -6.27 -6.31
CA HIS A 240 10.55 -5.85 -5.80
C HIS A 240 11.30 -6.97 -5.08
N ASN A 241 10.60 -7.97 -4.50
CA ASN A 241 11.25 -9.11 -3.87
C ASN A 241 11.99 -9.97 -4.91
N LYS A 242 11.37 -10.17 -6.08
CA LYS A 242 11.98 -10.90 -7.19
C LYS A 242 13.12 -10.08 -7.80
N ILE A 243 12.82 -8.87 -8.26
CA ILE A 243 13.79 -8.00 -8.93
C ILE A 243 14.98 -7.69 -8.00
N GLY A 244 14.70 -7.36 -6.75
CA GLY A 244 15.71 -6.98 -5.77
C GLY A 244 16.71 -8.11 -5.48
N ARG A 245 16.23 -9.35 -5.39
CA ARG A 245 17.09 -10.53 -5.21
C ARG A 245 17.86 -10.88 -6.48
N GLU A 246 17.20 -10.92 -7.63
CA GLU A 246 17.83 -11.25 -8.93
C GLU A 246 18.92 -10.24 -9.31
N LEU A 247 18.72 -8.95 -9.06
CA LEU A 247 19.67 -7.88 -9.36
C LEU A 247 20.67 -7.60 -8.22
N GLY A 248 20.53 -8.26 -7.06
CA GLY A 248 21.44 -8.12 -5.92
C GLY A 248 21.30 -6.79 -5.16
N TYR A 249 20.08 -6.30 -4.95
CA TYR A 249 19.82 -5.12 -4.13
C TYR A 249 19.69 -5.45 -2.64
N PHE A 250 19.05 -6.57 -2.29
CA PHE A 250 18.91 -7.00 -0.90
C PHE A 250 18.78 -8.53 -0.80
N THR A 251 18.95 -9.02 0.41
CA THR A 251 18.76 -10.42 0.78
C THR A 251 18.15 -10.53 2.19
N THR A 252 17.68 -11.72 2.53
CA THR A 252 17.20 -12.07 3.87
C THR A 252 17.94 -13.27 4.39
N SER A 253 18.09 -13.42 5.71
CA SER A 253 18.76 -14.53 6.36
C SER A 253 17.92 -15.04 7.53
N GLU A 254 17.83 -16.35 7.70
CA GLU A 254 17.17 -17.00 8.84
C GLU A 254 17.84 -16.62 10.17
N TYR A 255 19.17 -16.45 10.17
CA TYR A 255 19.94 -16.08 11.35
C TYR A 255 19.72 -14.62 11.78
N ILE A 256 19.33 -13.73 10.87
CA ILE A 256 19.03 -12.33 11.19
C ILE A 256 17.56 -12.19 11.58
N GLY A 257 16.68 -12.94 10.94
CA GLY A 257 15.25 -12.98 11.24
C GLY A 257 14.37 -12.28 10.22
N GLN A 258 13.08 -12.53 10.36
CA GLN A 258 12.06 -12.01 9.47
C GLN A 258 11.87 -10.50 9.67
N GLY A 259 11.65 -9.75 8.59
CA GLY A 259 11.46 -8.30 8.62
C GLY A 259 12.75 -7.50 8.82
N LEU A 260 13.92 -8.14 8.70
CA LEU A 260 15.25 -7.53 8.83
C LEU A 260 16.08 -7.79 7.57
N PRO A 261 15.77 -7.16 6.44
CA PRO A 261 16.50 -7.35 5.19
C PRO A 261 17.90 -6.75 5.26
N CYS A 262 18.87 -7.42 4.59
CA CYS A 262 20.20 -6.90 4.39
C CYS A 262 20.28 -6.22 3.03
N LEU A 263 20.60 -4.93 2.97
CA LEU A 263 20.93 -4.27 1.71
C LEU A 263 22.28 -4.77 1.23
N MET A 264 22.29 -5.33 0.03
CA MET A 264 23.49 -5.74 -0.69
C MET A 264 24.24 -4.50 -1.26
N PRO A 265 25.47 -4.61 -1.79
CA PRO A 265 26.24 -3.47 -2.25
C PRO A 265 25.49 -2.52 -3.22
N LYS A 266 24.67 -3.06 -4.13
CA LYS A 266 23.83 -2.23 -5.03
C LYS A 266 22.73 -1.50 -4.26
N GLY A 267 22.03 -2.18 -3.36
CA GLY A 267 21.00 -1.58 -2.52
C GLY A 267 21.57 -0.51 -1.59
N THR A 268 22.70 -0.80 -0.95
CA THR A 268 23.41 0.15 -0.11
C THR A 268 23.84 1.40 -0.91
N LYS A 269 24.30 1.21 -2.16
CA LYS A 269 24.69 2.35 -3.01
C LYS A 269 23.45 3.19 -3.37
N LEU A 270 22.32 2.59 -3.72
CA LEU A 270 21.06 3.31 -3.99
C LEU A 270 20.59 4.07 -2.74
N TYR A 271 20.61 3.42 -1.57
CA TYR A 271 20.33 4.08 -0.28
C TYR A 271 21.22 5.31 -0.08
N GLN A 272 22.55 5.20 -0.29
CA GLN A 272 23.47 6.32 -0.13
C GLN A 272 23.21 7.48 -1.11
N ILE A 273 22.78 7.19 -2.35
CA ILE A 273 22.42 8.20 -3.34
C ILE A 273 21.19 8.96 -2.85
N LEU A 274 20.14 8.26 -2.47
CA LEU A 274 18.91 8.86 -1.96
C LEU A 274 19.16 9.66 -0.68
N ASN A 275 19.92 9.11 0.26
CA ASN A 275 20.19 9.76 1.54
C ASN A 275 20.95 11.08 1.38
N ARG A 276 22.01 11.11 0.58
CA ARG A 276 22.76 12.35 0.29
C ARG A 276 21.86 13.38 -0.39
N TYR A 277 21.12 12.95 -1.42
CA TYR A 277 20.21 13.83 -2.13
C TYR A 277 19.18 14.49 -1.21
N VAL A 278 18.56 13.71 -0.33
CA VAL A 278 17.54 14.21 0.61
C VAL A 278 18.16 15.15 1.63
N GLN A 279 19.29 14.76 2.24
CA GLN A 279 19.98 15.61 3.22
C GLN A 279 20.44 16.94 2.62
N ASP A 280 21.08 16.92 1.45
CA ASP A 280 21.53 18.13 0.78
C ASP A 280 20.33 19.06 0.47
N LYS A 281 19.20 18.51 0.02
CA LYS A 281 18.00 19.28 -0.28
C LYS A 281 17.37 19.87 0.98
N GLU A 282 17.26 19.09 2.04
CA GLU A 282 16.72 19.54 3.35
C GLU A 282 17.59 20.64 3.95
N GLU A 283 18.91 20.43 4.02
CA GLU A 283 19.84 21.33 4.68
C GLU A 283 20.05 22.62 3.87
N TYR A 284 20.41 22.51 2.59
CA TYR A 284 20.84 23.66 1.80
C TYR A 284 19.73 24.40 1.08
N GLU A 285 18.64 23.71 0.67
CA GLU A 285 17.55 24.36 -0.06
C GLU A 285 16.40 24.78 0.86
N TYR A 286 16.12 24.00 1.90
CA TYR A 286 14.98 24.22 2.80
C TYR A 286 15.38 24.68 4.22
N GLY A 287 16.68 24.77 4.52
CA GLY A 287 17.20 25.33 5.77
C GLY A 287 16.90 24.50 7.00
N TYR A 288 16.83 23.16 6.88
CA TYR A 288 16.72 22.28 8.02
C TYR A 288 18.05 22.14 8.76
N VAL A 289 17.96 22.00 10.09
CA VAL A 289 19.11 21.74 10.96
C VAL A 289 19.14 20.24 11.26
N MET A 290 20.23 19.60 10.84
CA MET A 290 20.40 18.16 11.01
C MET A 290 20.69 17.80 12.45
N THR A 291 19.99 16.82 12.98
CA THR A 291 20.23 16.24 14.30
C THR A 291 20.69 14.78 14.20
N LYS A 292 21.28 14.26 15.28
CA LYS A 292 21.59 12.84 15.44
C LYS A 292 21.27 12.41 16.85
N THR A 293 20.25 11.60 17.00
CA THR A 293 19.74 11.19 18.30
C THR A 293 19.93 9.68 18.56
N PRO A 294 19.91 9.21 19.81
CA PRO A 294 20.08 7.79 20.14
C PRO A 294 19.00 6.88 19.58
N LEU A 295 19.31 5.60 19.41
CA LEU A 295 18.37 4.59 18.89
C LEU A 295 17.44 4.02 19.96
N MET A 296 17.69 4.31 21.23
CA MET A 296 16.91 3.83 22.37
C MET A 296 16.82 4.89 23.46
N ALA A 297 15.81 4.80 24.29
CA ALA A 297 15.62 5.63 25.48
C ALA A 297 14.95 4.84 26.60
N LYS A 298 14.93 5.43 27.80
CA LYS A 298 14.14 4.95 28.93
C LYS A 298 12.64 5.01 28.57
N SER A 299 11.88 4.07 29.12
CA SER A 299 10.41 4.03 28.96
C SER A 299 9.73 5.34 29.36
N ASP A 300 10.32 6.10 30.29
CA ASP A 300 9.78 7.37 30.75
C ASP A 300 9.61 8.41 29.61
N LEU A 301 10.55 8.44 28.65
CA LEU A 301 10.42 9.31 27.48
C LEU A 301 9.15 8.99 26.67
N TYR A 302 8.84 7.72 26.52
CA TYR A 302 7.68 7.22 25.77
C TYR A 302 6.38 7.35 26.58
N LYS A 303 6.45 7.33 27.92
CA LYS A 303 5.30 7.66 28.80
C LYS A 303 4.91 9.13 28.66
N ILE A 304 5.87 10.06 28.68
CA ILE A 304 5.62 11.49 28.48
C ILE A 304 4.94 11.73 27.12
N SER A 305 5.38 11.07 26.08
CA SER A 305 4.82 11.23 24.72
C SER A 305 3.53 10.45 24.47
N GLY A 306 3.05 9.64 25.42
CA GLY A 306 1.87 8.77 25.27
C GLY A 306 2.10 7.51 24.44
N HIS A 307 3.27 7.34 23.83
CA HIS A 307 3.54 6.14 23.02
C HIS A 307 3.60 4.86 23.84
N TRP A 308 3.95 4.93 25.12
CA TRP A 308 3.98 3.76 25.99
C TRP A 308 2.59 3.17 26.22
N ASP A 309 1.57 4.02 26.30
CA ASP A 309 0.19 3.61 26.56
C ASP A 309 -0.55 3.21 25.27
N HIS A 310 -0.27 3.90 24.14
CA HIS A 310 -1.01 3.71 22.89
C HIS A 310 -0.29 2.85 21.84
N TYR A 311 1.01 2.54 22.00
CA TYR A 311 1.81 1.88 20.97
C TYR A 311 2.81 0.86 21.50
N ARG A 312 2.74 0.47 22.78
CA ARG A 312 3.72 -0.43 23.43
C ARG A 312 3.90 -1.77 22.69
N ASP A 313 2.83 -2.37 22.22
CA ASP A 313 2.86 -3.67 21.50
C ASP A 313 3.66 -3.61 20.19
N GLY A 314 3.70 -2.44 19.57
CA GLY A 314 4.53 -2.16 18.38
C GLY A 314 5.98 -1.80 18.69
N MET A 315 6.43 -1.83 19.97
CA MET A 315 7.79 -1.45 20.37
C MET A 315 8.64 -2.68 20.73
N PHE A 316 9.95 -2.60 20.50
CA PHE A 316 10.93 -3.52 21.08
C PHE A 316 11.35 -3.01 22.44
N VAL A 317 10.86 -3.65 23.51
CA VAL A 317 11.16 -3.31 24.90
C VAL A 317 12.32 -4.18 25.39
N LEU A 318 13.27 -3.57 26.09
CA LEU A 318 14.45 -4.19 26.66
C LEU A 318 14.34 -4.16 28.18
N GLY A 319 14.23 -5.32 28.80
CA GLY A 319 13.96 -5.51 30.23
C GLY A 319 12.50 -5.96 30.45
N ASP A 320 12.18 -6.19 31.72
CA ASP A 320 10.82 -6.53 32.12
C ASP A 320 10.06 -5.24 32.46
N PRO A 321 9.01 -4.88 31.68
CA PRO A 321 8.24 -3.66 31.91
C PRO A 321 7.46 -3.65 33.24
N GLU A 322 7.27 -4.80 33.87
CA GLU A 322 6.58 -4.95 35.17
C GLU A 322 7.53 -5.07 36.35
N ALA A 323 8.86 -5.18 36.10
CA ALA A 323 9.87 -5.27 37.16
C ALA A 323 10.30 -3.88 37.67
N GLU A 324 10.76 -3.83 38.93
CA GLU A 324 11.46 -2.63 39.45
C GLU A 324 12.82 -2.50 38.75
N GLY A 325 13.06 -1.37 38.06
CA GLY A 325 14.34 -1.09 37.41
C GLY A 325 14.21 -0.19 36.17
N GLU A 326 15.35 0.02 35.53
CA GLU A 326 15.40 0.79 34.29
C GLU A 326 14.92 -0.07 33.09
N VAL A 327 13.85 0.36 32.44
CA VAL A 327 13.35 -0.26 31.22
C VAL A 327 13.70 0.63 30.04
N LEU A 328 14.35 0.07 29.05
CA LEU A 328 14.68 0.75 27.79
C LEU A 328 13.79 0.24 26.66
N ALA A 329 13.62 1.04 25.62
CA ALA A 329 12.99 0.60 24.37
C ALA A 329 13.71 1.15 23.15
N LEU A 330 13.75 0.38 22.07
CA LEU A 330 14.17 0.87 20.77
C LEU A 330 13.13 1.85 20.23
N ARG A 331 13.58 2.92 19.60
CA ARG A 331 12.69 4.01 19.15
C ARG A 331 11.82 3.60 17.96
N PRO A 332 10.49 3.71 18.04
CA PRO A 332 9.59 3.54 16.90
C PRO A 332 9.39 4.83 16.09
N MET A 333 9.83 5.99 16.64
CA MET A 333 9.81 7.32 16.03
C MET A 333 10.90 8.21 16.65
N THR A 334 11.16 9.37 16.04
CA THR A 334 12.25 10.29 16.44
C THR A 334 11.75 11.48 17.24
N CYS A 335 10.46 11.85 17.16
CA CYS A 335 9.90 13.06 17.75
C CYS A 335 10.29 13.29 19.22
N PRO A 336 10.15 12.34 20.18
CA PRO A 336 10.48 12.61 21.57
C PRO A 336 11.96 12.98 21.79
N PHE A 337 12.84 12.45 20.94
CA PHE A 337 14.27 12.73 21.01
C PHE A 337 14.60 14.15 20.53
N GLN A 338 14.02 14.60 19.43
CA GLN A 338 14.21 15.96 18.93
C GLN A 338 13.58 17.00 19.88
N TYR A 339 12.52 16.63 20.60
CA TYR A 339 12.00 17.49 21.67
C TYR A 339 12.99 17.69 22.80
N GLN A 340 13.78 16.67 23.16
CA GLN A 340 14.86 16.83 24.14
C GLN A 340 15.99 17.74 23.61
N VAL A 341 16.24 17.72 22.29
CA VAL A 341 17.19 18.68 21.66
C VAL A 341 16.65 20.09 21.79
N TYR A 342 15.37 20.33 21.47
CA TYR A 342 14.74 21.63 21.65
C TYR A 342 14.80 22.12 23.11
N LEU A 343 14.50 21.25 24.06
CA LEU A 343 14.48 21.59 25.49
C LEU A 343 15.87 21.87 26.09
N ALA A 344 16.95 21.53 25.39
CA ALA A 344 18.32 21.81 25.84
C ALA A 344 18.65 23.31 25.85
N GLU A 345 17.88 24.13 25.13
CA GLU A 345 18.08 25.58 25.01
C GLU A 345 16.78 26.34 25.29
N LYS A 346 16.90 27.65 25.55
CA LYS A 346 15.75 28.54 25.70
C LYS A 346 15.48 29.23 24.37
N HIS A 347 14.23 29.29 23.97
CA HIS A 347 13.82 29.85 22.69
C HIS A 347 12.91 31.06 22.85
N SER A 348 13.00 31.99 21.92
CA SER A 348 12.11 33.13 21.76
C SER A 348 11.33 33.03 20.43
N TYR A 349 10.31 33.84 20.28
CA TYR A 349 9.53 33.93 19.04
C TYR A 349 10.38 34.27 17.80
N LYS A 350 11.58 34.85 17.98
CA LYS A 350 12.50 35.20 16.88
C LYS A 350 13.26 33.99 16.34
N ASP A 351 13.40 32.93 17.16
CA ASP A 351 14.12 31.72 16.82
C ASP A 351 13.24 30.77 15.98
N LEU A 352 11.90 30.98 16.00
CA LEU A 352 10.94 30.15 15.30
C LEU A 352 10.65 30.64 13.88
N PRO A 353 10.48 29.75 12.88
CA PRO A 353 10.41 28.30 13.01
C PRO A 353 11.78 27.65 13.13
N ILE A 354 11.91 26.63 13.98
CA ILE A 354 13.05 25.73 14.02
C ILE A 354 12.69 24.47 13.22
N ARG A 355 13.49 24.11 12.24
CA ARG A 355 13.27 22.96 11.36
C ARG A 355 14.32 21.89 11.63
N TYR A 356 14.04 20.93 12.51
CA TYR A 356 14.93 19.79 12.72
C TYR A 356 14.69 18.71 11.67
N ALA A 357 15.78 18.07 11.21
CA ALA A 357 15.72 16.89 10.35
C ALA A 357 16.71 15.82 10.84
N GLU A 358 16.38 14.56 10.57
CA GLU A 358 17.24 13.42 10.85
C GLU A 358 16.98 12.30 9.85
N THR A 359 18.04 11.71 9.30
CA THR A 359 17.98 10.38 8.71
C THR A 359 18.00 9.38 9.86
N SER A 360 16.83 8.90 10.21
CA SER A 360 16.54 8.17 11.45
C SER A 360 16.35 6.68 11.20
N THR A 361 17.07 5.83 11.96
CA THR A 361 16.76 4.40 12.01
C THR A 361 15.73 4.15 13.10
N LEU A 362 14.64 3.47 12.74
CA LEU A 362 13.50 3.17 13.59
C LEU A 362 13.23 1.67 13.65
N PHE A 363 12.55 1.25 14.72
CA PHE A 363 12.25 -0.16 14.99
C PHE A 363 10.77 -0.32 15.33
N ARG A 364 10.09 -1.23 14.66
CA ARG A 364 8.69 -1.57 14.94
C ARG A 364 8.51 -3.08 15.00
N ASN A 365 7.87 -3.56 16.06
CA ASN A 365 7.60 -4.98 16.24
C ASN A 365 6.39 -5.40 15.40
N GLU A 366 6.58 -5.40 14.09
CA GLU A 366 5.55 -5.77 13.12
C GLU A 366 5.22 -7.26 13.20
N ASP A 367 3.94 -7.60 13.06
CA ASP A 367 3.48 -8.98 13.01
C ASP A 367 3.97 -9.71 11.76
N SER A 368 4.15 -11.03 11.88
CA SER A 368 4.69 -11.86 10.80
C SER A 368 3.85 -11.81 9.51
N GLY A 369 2.53 -11.65 9.63
CA GLY A 369 1.61 -11.56 8.48
C GLY A 369 1.59 -10.22 7.76
N GLU A 370 2.14 -9.17 8.38
CA GLU A 370 2.15 -7.82 7.83
C GLU A 370 3.44 -7.47 7.08
N MET A 371 4.52 -8.20 7.38
CA MET A 371 5.83 -7.95 6.78
C MET A 371 5.85 -8.30 5.30
N HIS A 372 6.37 -7.40 4.46
CA HIS A 372 6.41 -7.57 3.02
C HIS A 372 7.68 -6.97 2.40
N GLY A 373 8.67 -7.81 2.12
CA GLY A 373 9.92 -7.43 1.44
C GLY A 373 10.62 -6.23 2.08
N LEU A 374 10.80 -5.16 1.32
CA LEU A 374 11.30 -3.86 1.78
C LEU A 374 10.17 -2.86 2.11
N ILE A 375 8.91 -3.16 1.78
CA ILE A 375 7.79 -2.25 1.99
C ILE A 375 7.41 -2.14 3.47
N ARG A 376 7.38 -3.28 4.20
CA ARG A 376 7.08 -3.31 5.64
C ARG A 376 8.05 -4.22 6.37
N VAL A 377 8.88 -3.61 7.20
CA VAL A 377 10.03 -4.21 7.85
C VAL A 377 10.09 -3.82 9.33
N ARG A 378 10.82 -4.57 10.14
CA ARG A 378 10.98 -4.32 11.59
C ARG A 378 12.02 -3.26 11.90
N GLN A 379 13.04 -3.11 11.06
CA GLN A 379 14.03 -2.04 11.13
C GLN A 379 14.04 -1.30 9.79
N PHE A 380 13.91 0.02 9.83
CA PHE A 380 13.89 0.85 8.63
C PHE A 380 14.52 2.22 8.90
N THR A 381 14.89 2.88 7.83
CA THR A 381 15.43 4.24 7.86
C THR A 381 14.45 5.21 7.23
N ILE A 382 14.25 6.37 7.85
CA ILE A 382 13.29 7.37 7.40
C ILE A 382 13.94 8.76 7.33
N SER A 383 13.55 9.57 6.34
CA SER A 383 13.86 11.01 6.30
C SER A 383 12.82 11.75 7.12
N GLU A 384 13.06 11.96 8.38
CA GLU A 384 12.09 12.53 9.32
C GLU A 384 12.51 13.93 9.77
N GLY A 385 11.54 14.80 10.01
CA GLY A 385 11.78 16.13 10.54
C GLY A 385 10.62 16.66 11.34
N HIS A 386 10.96 17.52 12.32
CA HIS A 386 10.00 18.16 13.21
C HIS A 386 10.24 19.67 13.16
N LEU A 387 9.19 20.40 12.76
CA LEU A 387 9.21 21.84 12.72
C LEU A 387 8.51 22.37 13.96
N VAL A 388 9.25 23.10 14.80
CA VAL A 388 8.70 23.79 15.98
C VAL A 388 8.43 25.23 15.56
N LEU A 389 7.17 25.67 15.66
CA LEU A 389 6.73 26.91 15.04
C LEU A 389 5.63 27.63 15.84
N ARG A 390 5.46 28.92 15.58
CA ARG A 390 4.33 29.69 16.09
C ARG A 390 3.06 29.37 15.29
N PRO A 391 1.87 29.58 15.90
CA PRO A 391 0.59 29.36 15.19
C PRO A 391 0.47 30.11 13.86
N ASP A 392 0.98 31.33 13.78
CA ASP A 392 0.95 32.19 12.57
C ASP A 392 1.85 31.68 11.43
N GLN A 393 2.77 30.77 11.70
CA GLN A 393 3.70 30.19 10.72
C GLN A 393 3.20 28.86 10.13
N LEU A 394 2.13 28.27 10.69
CA LEU A 394 1.72 26.90 10.37
C LEU A 394 1.40 26.69 8.88
N GLU A 395 0.60 27.57 8.29
CA GLU A 395 0.18 27.43 6.89
C GLU A 395 1.37 27.48 5.93
N GLU A 396 2.28 28.44 6.13
CA GLU A 396 3.45 28.59 5.27
C GLU A 396 4.43 27.42 5.42
N GLU A 397 4.69 26.97 6.65
CA GLU A 397 5.58 25.85 6.89
C GLU A 397 4.99 24.53 6.39
N PHE A 398 3.66 24.32 6.52
CA PHE A 398 2.99 23.18 5.94
C PHE A 398 3.07 23.15 4.41
N LYS A 399 2.88 24.30 3.77
CA LYS A 399 3.06 24.49 2.33
C LYS A 399 4.48 24.17 1.88
N ASN A 400 5.48 24.60 2.64
CA ASN A 400 6.88 24.28 2.38
C ASN A 400 7.16 22.77 2.49
N CYS A 401 6.56 22.08 3.46
CA CYS A 401 6.65 20.62 3.59
C CYS A 401 6.04 19.89 2.38
N VAL A 402 4.86 20.33 1.90
CA VAL A 402 4.22 19.77 0.71
C VAL A 402 5.04 20.03 -0.55
N LYS A 403 5.66 21.22 -0.66
CA LYS A 403 6.54 21.57 -1.77
C LYS A 403 7.77 20.67 -1.81
N LEU A 404 8.47 20.52 -0.67
CA LEU A 404 9.63 19.62 -0.52
C LEU A 404 9.30 18.19 -0.94
N LEU A 405 8.18 17.64 -0.43
CA LEU A 405 7.69 16.33 -0.79
C LEU A 405 7.49 16.19 -2.31
N LYS A 406 6.77 17.14 -2.93
CA LYS A 406 6.49 17.11 -4.37
C LYS A 406 7.77 17.15 -5.21
N GLU A 407 8.74 17.97 -4.84
CA GLU A 407 10.03 18.04 -5.53
C GLU A 407 10.81 16.73 -5.40
N VAL A 408 10.91 16.18 -4.18
CA VAL A 408 11.59 14.88 -3.95
C VAL A 408 10.94 13.77 -4.76
N MET A 409 9.60 13.66 -4.74
CA MET A 409 8.87 12.63 -5.48
C MET A 409 8.95 12.82 -7.00
N THR A 410 9.06 14.05 -7.48
CA THR A 410 9.32 14.36 -8.90
C THR A 410 10.70 13.88 -9.31
N ASP A 411 11.73 14.24 -8.55
CA ASP A 411 13.12 13.91 -8.85
C ASP A 411 13.36 12.39 -8.86
N VAL A 412 12.67 11.63 -7.98
CA VAL A 412 12.75 10.16 -7.98
C VAL A 412 11.80 9.48 -8.98
N GLY A 413 10.92 10.25 -9.65
CA GLY A 413 10.01 9.75 -10.69
C GLY A 413 8.73 9.09 -10.17
N LEU A 414 8.32 9.35 -8.92
CA LEU A 414 7.15 8.74 -8.29
C LEU A 414 5.92 9.67 -8.20
N ILE A 415 6.06 10.96 -8.53
CA ILE A 415 5.00 11.97 -8.33
C ILE A 415 3.66 11.62 -9.01
N GLY A 416 3.69 10.99 -10.20
CA GLY A 416 2.49 10.64 -10.97
C GLY A 416 1.67 9.47 -10.41
N ASP A 417 2.20 8.76 -9.41
CA ASP A 417 1.55 7.58 -8.83
C ASP A 417 0.96 7.89 -7.44
N LEU A 418 1.01 9.16 -7.00
CA LEU A 418 0.59 9.57 -5.66
C LEU A 418 -0.87 10.00 -5.62
N SER A 419 -1.53 9.68 -4.51
CA SER A 419 -2.81 10.25 -4.09
C SER A 419 -2.70 10.79 -2.65
N TYR A 420 -3.61 11.68 -2.26
CA TYR A 420 -3.54 12.38 -0.99
C TYR A 420 -4.79 12.11 -0.16
N ARG A 421 -4.60 11.90 1.14
CA ARG A 421 -5.69 11.61 2.07
C ARG A 421 -5.51 12.38 3.37
N LEU A 422 -6.53 13.17 3.74
CA LEU A 422 -6.64 13.73 5.09
C LEU A 422 -7.19 12.65 6.01
N SER A 423 -6.34 12.15 6.89
CA SER A 423 -6.67 11.14 7.88
C SER A 423 -7.09 11.82 9.18
N LYS A 424 -8.32 11.53 9.60
CA LYS A 424 -9.05 12.14 10.70
C LYS A 424 -9.17 11.20 11.89
N TRP A 425 -9.41 11.74 13.07
CA TRP A 425 -9.74 10.96 14.24
C TRP A 425 -11.12 10.30 14.14
N ASP A 426 -11.39 9.33 15.00
CA ASP A 426 -12.70 8.72 15.15
C ASP A 426 -13.35 9.19 16.47
N PRO A 427 -14.41 10.01 16.43
CA PRO A 427 -15.11 10.44 17.63
C PRO A 427 -15.72 9.30 18.45
N ALA A 428 -15.92 8.12 17.85
CA ALA A 428 -16.45 6.94 18.55
C ALA A 428 -15.39 6.18 19.35
N ASP A 429 -14.09 6.37 19.04
CA ASP A 429 -12.95 5.70 19.68
C ASP A 429 -12.05 6.70 20.41
N THR A 430 -12.62 7.36 21.44
CA THR A 430 -11.92 8.41 22.20
C THR A 430 -10.72 7.91 23.02
N GLU A 431 -10.64 6.61 23.32
CA GLU A 431 -9.55 6.03 24.09
C GLU A 431 -8.23 5.99 23.28
N LYS A 432 -8.34 5.94 21.96
CA LYS A 432 -7.19 5.92 21.04
C LYS A 432 -6.48 7.27 20.94
N TYR A 433 -7.17 8.38 21.23
CA TYR A 433 -6.71 9.72 20.90
C TYR A 433 -6.52 10.60 22.14
N ILE A 434 -5.46 11.43 22.15
CA ILE A 434 -5.24 12.43 23.19
C ILE A 434 -5.92 13.76 22.81
N GLY A 435 -6.19 14.61 23.80
CA GLY A 435 -6.83 15.92 23.61
C GLY A 435 -8.36 15.86 23.70
N THR A 436 -9.01 16.98 23.37
CA THR A 436 -10.47 17.14 23.42
C THR A 436 -11.08 17.15 22.02
N PRO A 437 -12.40 16.85 21.87
CA PRO A 437 -13.07 16.96 20.58
C PRO A 437 -12.91 18.32 19.91
N GLU A 438 -12.93 19.41 20.71
CA GLU A 438 -12.77 20.78 20.20
C GLU A 438 -11.35 21.02 19.63
N GLU A 439 -10.31 20.45 20.26
CA GLU A 439 -8.94 20.53 19.77
C GLU A 439 -8.79 19.75 18.44
N TRP A 440 -9.46 18.59 18.31
CA TRP A 440 -9.48 17.81 17.07
C TRP A 440 -10.22 18.51 15.95
N ASP A 441 -11.42 19.07 16.23
CA ASP A 441 -12.20 19.82 15.23
C ASP A 441 -11.41 21.04 14.73
N MET A 442 -10.71 21.74 15.64
CA MET A 442 -9.85 22.86 15.28
C MET A 442 -8.66 22.41 14.40
N ALA A 443 -7.96 21.35 14.78
CA ALA A 443 -6.79 20.86 14.06
C ALA A 443 -7.16 20.33 12.66
N GLU A 444 -8.25 19.55 12.55
CA GLU A 444 -8.74 19.03 11.26
C GLU A 444 -9.27 20.16 10.36
N GLY A 445 -10.02 21.10 10.93
CA GLY A 445 -10.52 22.27 10.21
C GLY A 445 -9.38 23.13 9.65
N LEU A 446 -8.36 23.37 10.46
CA LEU A 446 -7.16 24.11 10.07
C LEU A 446 -6.43 23.39 8.93
N MET A 447 -6.19 22.08 9.07
CA MET A 447 -5.51 21.29 8.05
C MET A 447 -6.30 21.22 6.74
N ARG A 448 -7.60 21.02 6.79
CA ARG A 448 -8.49 21.07 5.61
C ARG A 448 -8.41 22.41 4.88
N ASN A 449 -8.44 23.51 5.64
CA ASN A 449 -8.31 24.85 5.05
C ASN A 449 -6.96 25.05 4.38
N ILE A 450 -5.86 24.61 5.00
CA ILE A 450 -4.52 24.68 4.40
C ILE A 450 -4.48 23.87 3.09
N LEU A 451 -4.98 22.63 3.10
CA LEU A 451 -4.99 21.77 1.90
C LEU A 451 -5.80 22.39 0.75
N ASN A 452 -6.95 22.98 1.06
CA ASN A 452 -7.76 23.72 0.07
C ASN A 452 -7.04 24.96 -0.47
N ASN A 453 -6.42 25.74 0.42
CA ASN A 453 -5.69 26.97 0.04
C ASN A 453 -4.50 26.69 -0.89
N ILE A 454 -3.82 25.55 -0.71
CA ILE A 454 -2.73 25.13 -1.61
C ILE A 454 -3.22 24.40 -2.87
N GLY A 455 -4.54 24.22 -3.04
CA GLY A 455 -5.13 23.57 -4.21
C GLY A 455 -4.78 22.08 -4.33
N LEU A 456 -4.63 21.38 -3.20
CA LEU A 456 -4.36 19.94 -3.20
C LEU A 456 -5.68 19.16 -3.27
N GLU A 457 -5.83 18.31 -4.27
CA GLU A 457 -6.95 17.33 -4.32
C GLU A 457 -6.68 16.21 -3.33
N PHE A 458 -7.63 15.93 -2.43
CA PHE A 458 -7.50 14.90 -1.40
C PHE A 458 -8.84 14.24 -1.08
N THR A 459 -8.78 13.03 -0.55
CA THR A 459 -9.89 12.32 0.08
C THR A 459 -9.80 12.44 1.59
N GLU A 460 -10.89 12.13 2.31
CA GLU A 460 -10.89 12.08 3.78
C GLU A 460 -11.17 10.67 4.28
N ALA A 461 -10.52 10.27 5.38
CA ALA A 461 -10.77 9.00 6.05
C ALA A 461 -10.82 9.18 7.57
N VAL A 462 -11.86 8.63 8.20
CA VAL A 462 -12.06 8.65 9.66
C VAL A 462 -11.34 7.46 10.30
N GLY A 463 -10.80 7.63 11.51
CA GLY A 463 -10.13 6.58 12.27
C GLY A 463 -8.64 6.36 11.91
N GLU A 464 -8.13 7.09 10.95
CA GLU A 464 -6.78 6.92 10.40
C GLU A 464 -5.76 7.94 10.95
N ALA A 465 -6.17 8.93 11.75
CA ALA A 465 -5.27 9.92 12.34
C ALA A 465 -4.25 9.28 13.30
N ALA A 466 -3.13 9.98 13.52
CA ALA A 466 -2.26 9.67 14.65
C ALA A 466 -2.97 9.99 15.96
N PHE A 467 -2.59 9.36 17.06
CA PHE A 467 -3.27 9.59 18.34
C PHE A 467 -3.10 11.03 18.88
N TYR A 468 -2.17 11.81 18.33
CA TYR A 468 -1.83 13.18 18.72
C TYR A 468 -2.17 14.25 17.67
N GLY A 469 -2.73 13.90 16.53
CA GLY A 469 -3.11 14.88 15.51
C GLY A 469 -3.51 14.34 14.16
N PRO A 470 -4.22 15.13 13.35
CA PRO A 470 -4.59 14.79 12.00
C PRO A 470 -3.35 14.76 11.08
N LYS A 471 -3.45 14.00 9.99
CA LYS A 471 -2.32 13.84 9.06
C LYS A 471 -2.75 13.88 7.59
N LEU A 472 -1.89 14.45 6.77
CA LEU A 472 -1.89 14.26 5.34
C LEU A 472 -1.08 13.00 5.03
N ASP A 473 -1.76 11.92 4.64
CA ASP A 473 -1.14 10.71 4.15
C ASP A 473 -1.02 10.77 2.63
N VAL A 474 0.20 10.60 2.15
CA VAL A 474 0.50 10.46 0.74
C VAL A 474 0.55 8.98 0.42
N GLN A 475 -0.40 8.54 -0.39
CA GLN A 475 -0.62 7.14 -0.72
C GLN A 475 0.00 6.81 -2.08
N MET A 476 0.48 5.59 -2.21
CA MET A 476 0.93 5.02 -3.47
C MET A 476 0.47 3.57 -3.60
N LYS A 477 0.03 3.17 -4.78
CA LYS A 477 -0.32 1.77 -5.06
C LYS A 477 0.92 1.00 -5.46
N ASN A 478 1.17 -0.12 -4.77
CA ASN A 478 2.18 -1.07 -5.21
C ASN A 478 1.72 -1.84 -6.47
N VAL A 479 2.61 -2.65 -7.04
CA VAL A 479 2.30 -3.43 -8.26
C VAL A 479 1.11 -4.38 -8.12
N HIS A 480 0.73 -4.74 -6.89
CA HIS A 480 -0.44 -5.57 -6.59
C HIS A 480 -1.71 -4.75 -6.37
N GLY A 481 -1.66 -3.43 -6.53
CA GLY A 481 -2.79 -2.51 -6.36
C GLY A 481 -3.15 -2.17 -4.92
N LYS A 482 -2.37 -2.63 -3.93
CA LYS A 482 -2.55 -2.26 -2.53
C LYS A 482 -2.00 -0.85 -2.31
N GLU A 483 -2.80 0.00 -1.64
CA GLU A 483 -2.35 1.32 -1.22
C GLU A 483 -1.51 1.23 0.06
N ASP A 484 -0.37 1.89 0.05
CA ASP A 484 0.49 2.07 1.22
C ASP A 484 0.83 3.55 1.37
N THR A 485 0.85 4.05 2.62
CA THR A 485 1.32 5.40 2.92
C THR A 485 2.84 5.45 2.75
N VAL A 486 3.31 6.31 1.85
CA VAL A 486 4.76 6.48 1.56
C VAL A 486 5.36 7.66 2.29
N VAL A 487 4.61 8.76 2.42
CA VAL A 487 5.02 9.98 3.12
C VAL A 487 3.86 10.49 3.97
N THR A 488 4.16 11.12 5.09
CA THR A 488 3.16 11.70 5.99
C THR A 488 3.60 13.10 6.42
N ILE A 489 2.64 14.02 6.51
CA ILE A 489 2.80 15.34 7.13
C ILE A 489 1.68 15.48 8.17
N GLN A 490 2.04 15.68 9.44
CA GLN A 490 1.11 15.71 10.57
C GLN A 490 1.17 17.06 11.27
N VAL A 491 0.03 17.55 11.74
CA VAL A 491 -0.06 18.74 12.58
C VAL A 491 -0.34 18.29 14.01
N ASP A 492 0.52 18.68 14.91
CA ASP A 492 0.48 18.33 16.33
C ASP A 492 0.35 19.63 17.16
N LEU A 493 -0.75 19.75 17.87
CA LEU A 493 -1.05 20.87 18.76
C LEU A 493 -0.92 20.49 20.25
N MET A 494 -0.55 19.25 20.54
CA MET A 494 -0.71 18.63 21.87
C MET A 494 0.61 18.27 22.54
N LEU A 495 1.54 17.61 21.83
CA LEU A 495 2.76 17.07 22.43
C LEU A 495 3.70 18.15 22.99
N ALA A 496 3.70 19.35 22.41
CA ALA A 496 4.49 20.46 22.97
C ALA A 496 4.11 20.75 24.43
N ARG A 497 2.83 20.66 24.81
CA ARG A 497 2.36 20.81 26.18
C ARG A 497 2.79 19.66 27.09
N GLN A 498 2.71 18.42 26.62
CA GLN A 498 3.12 17.24 27.41
C GLN A 498 4.60 17.27 27.75
N PHE A 499 5.44 17.75 26.82
CA PHE A 499 6.88 17.92 27.03
C PHE A 499 7.25 19.26 27.69
N ASN A 500 6.28 20.13 28.00
CA ASN A 500 6.50 21.49 28.47
C ASN A 500 7.48 22.29 27.59
N MET A 501 7.39 22.10 26.28
CA MET A 501 8.17 22.85 25.29
C MET A 501 7.57 24.26 25.16
N THR A 502 8.33 25.29 25.49
CA THR A 502 7.86 26.68 25.42
C THR A 502 8.81 27.59 24.68
N TYR A 503 8.29 28.69 24.17
CA TYR A 503 9.06 29.84 23.68
C TYR A 503 8.56 31.12 24.32
N THR A 504 9.44 32.13 24.45
CA THR A 504 9.05 33.46 24.96
C THR A 504 8.52 34.30 23.81
N ASP A 505 7.27 34.80 23.92
CA ASP A 505 6.65 35.66 22.92
C ASP A 505 7.17 37.12 22.98
N SER A 506 6.66 37.99 22.12
CA SER A 506 7.05 39.41 22.05
C SER A 506 6.67 40.19 23.31
N ASN A 507 5.77 39.69 24.14
CA ASN A 507 5.33 40.30 25.39
C ASN A 507 6.05 39.74 26.62
N GLY A 508 7.03 38.82 26.42
CA GLY A 508 7.76 38.15 27.48
C GLY A 508 7.01 36.99 28.13
N GLN A 509 5.89 36.51 27.54
CA GLN A 509 5.10 35.40 28.06
C GLN A 509 5.54 34.08 27.46
N GLN A 510 5.43 32.99 28.23
CA GLN A 510 5.69 31.65 27.76
C GLN A 510 4.49 31.14 26.95
N GLN A 511 4.75 30.67 25.73
CA GLN A 511 3.77 30.11 24.82
C GLN A 511 4.17 28.71 24.39
N TYR A 512 3.20 27.83 24.12
CA TYR A 512 3.44 26.53 23.53
C TYR A 512 3.49 26.63 22.00
N PRO A 513 4.53 26.09 21.34
CA PRO A 513 4.59 26.05 19.90
C PRO A 513 3.65 24.98 19.32
N TYR A 514 3.33 25.12 18.03
CA TYR A 514 2.79 24.04 17.22
C TYR A 514 3.94 23.24 16.62
N ILE A 515 3.67 21.96 16.28
CA ILE A 515 4.67 21.07 15.70
C ILE A 515 4.13 20.50 14.37
N ILE A 516 4.96 20.51 13.34
CA ILE A 516 4.73 19.72 12.13
C ILE A 516 5.70 18.53 12.15
N HIS A 517 5.17 17.31 12.11
CA HIS A 517 5.93 16.11 11.81
C HIS A 517 5.87 15.88 10.32
N ARG A 518 7.01 15.70 9.68
CA ARG A 518 7.03 15.45 8.25
C ARG A 518 8.07 14.40 7.86
N THR A 519 7.84 13.74 6.75
CA THR A 519 8.87 13.03 6.01
C THR A 519 8.99 13.65 4.61
N SER A 520 10.19 13.63 4.02
CA SER A 520 10.41 14.15 2.65
C SER A 520 10.38 13.04 1.61
N LEU A 521 11.16 11.98 1.81
CA LEU A 521 11.19 10.76 0.99
C LEU A 521 10.37 9.62 1.64
N GLY A 522 10.12 9.70 2.94
CA GLY A 522 9.57 8.62 3.73
C GLY A 522 10.60 7.57 4.12
N CYS A 523 10.19 6.30 4.16
CA CYS A 523 11.06 5.17 4.47
C CYS A 523 11.91 4.81 3.24
N TYR A 524 13.24 4.80 3.41
CA TYR A 524 14.18 4.50 2.31
C TYR A 524 13.99 3.09 1.75
N GLU A 525 13.83 2.08 2.60
CA GLU A 525 13.62 0.70 2.19
C GLU A 525 12.35 0.57 1.33
N ARG A 526 11.25 1.19 1.77
CA ARG A 526 9.98 1.22 1.04
C ARG A 526 10.12 1.97 -0.29
N THR A 527 10.79 3.12 -0.30
CA THR A 527 11.03 3.88 -1.53
C THR A 527 11.88 3.08 -2.51
N ILE A 528 12.92 2.37 -2.05
CA ILE A 528 13.72 1.46 -2.90
C ILE A 528 12.83 0.37 -3.50
N ALA A 529 11.91 -0.22 -2.73
CA ALA A 529 10.95 -1.20 -3.26
C ALA A 529 10.13 -0.60 -4.40
N TYR A 530 9.53 0.56 -4.19
CA TYR A 530 8.71 1.23 -5.20
C TYR A 530 9.50 1.63 -6.45
N LEU A 531 10.74 2.08 -6.29
CA LEU A 531 11.63 2.38 -7.43
C LEU A 531 11.94 1.12 -8.24
N LEU A 532 12.23 -0.01 -7.57
CA LEU A 532 12.44 -1.28 -8.25
C LEU A 532 11.20 -1.75 -9.00
N GLU A 533 10.01 -1.60 -8.43
CA GLU A 533 8.73 -1.93 -9.05
C GLU A 533 8.40 -0.99 -10.22
N LYS A 534 8.50 0.32 -10.02
CA LYS A 534 8.19 1.35 -11.04
C LYS A 534 9.03 1.17 -12.29
N PHE A 535 10.33 1.02 -12.11
CA PHE A 535 11.29 0.93 -13.22
C PHE A 535 11.62 -0.51 -13.61
N ALA A 536 10.96 -1.53 -13.02
CA ALA A 536 11.28 -2.94 -13.25
C ALA A 536 12.79 -3.23 -13.11
N GLY A 537 13.45 -2.59 -12.13
CA GLY A 537 14.88 -2.65 -11.88
C GLY A 537 15.75 -1.83 -12.83
N ALA A 538 15.19 -1.22 -13.88
CA ALA A 538 15.91 -0.39 -14.84
C ALA A 538 15.94 1.09 -14.39
N LEU A 539 16.56 1.36 -13.23
CA LEU A 539 16.58 2.68 -12.61
C LEU A 539 17.10 3.78 -13.55
N PRO A 540 16.61 5.04 -13.42
CA PRO A 540 17.19 6.21 -14.08
C PRO A 540 18.70 6.35 -13.81
N LEU A 541 19.42 7.02 -14.69
CA LEU A 541 20.88 7.13 -14.61
C LEU A 541 21.35 7.60 -13.22
N TRP A 542 20.76 8.68 -12.70
CA TRP A 542 21.17 9.27 -11.43
C TRP A 542 20.94 8.36 -10.20
N LEU A 543 19.93 7.47 -10.25
CA LEU A 543 19.64 6.49 -9.21
C LEU A 543 20.40 5.17 -9.38
N SER A 544 20.94 4.89 -10.56
CA SER A 544 21.59 3.62 -10.84
C SER A 544 22.86 3.43 -10.02
N PRO A 545 23.01 2.32 -9.25
CA PRO A 545 24.21 2.01 -8.48
C PRO A 545 25.46 1.90 -9.34
N GLU A 546 25.29 1.44 -10.56
CA GLU A 546 26.28 1.41 -11.64
C GLU A 546 25.68 2.12 -12.85
N GLN A 547 26.27 3.23 -13.26
CA GLN A 547 25.77 4.08 -14.35
C GLN A 547 26.33 3.65 -15.70
N ILE A 548 27.59 3.23 -15.69
CA ILE A 548 28.35 2.96 -16.90
C ILE A 548 29.16 1.68 -16.70
N ARG A 549 29.10 0.80 -17.68
CA ARG A 549 30.00 -0.35 -17.79
C ARG A 549 30.88 -0.22 -19.02
N ILE A 550 32.18 -0.22 -18.82
CA ILE A 550 33.16 -0.20 -19.89
C ILE A 550 33.50 -1.63 -20.26
N LEU A 551 33.47 -1.92 -21.55
CA LEU A 551 33.60 -3.26 -22.13
C LEU A 551 34.77 -3.29 -23.14
N PRO A 552 36.03 -3.50 -22.69
CA PRO A 552 37.13 -3.71 -23.61
C PRO A 552 36.90 -5.02 -24.39
N ILE A 553 37.19 -4.99 -25.72
CA ILE A 553 37.03 -6.15 -26.61
C ILE A 553 38.13 -7.18 -26.34
N GLY A 554 39.38 -6.74 -26.11
CA GLY A 554 40.51 -7.56 -25.80
C GLY A 554 41.39 -6.98 -24.69
N ASP A 555 42.45 -7.71 -24.36
CA ASP A 555 43.39 -7.33 -23.29
C ASP A 555 44.20 -6.07 -23.64
N ASP A 556 44.50 -5.86 -24.92
CA ASP A 556 45.25 -4.67 -25.40
C ASP A 556 44.52 -3.35 -25.11
N GLN A 557 43.19 -3.39 -24.99
CA GLN A 557 42.37 -2.22 -24.68
C GLN A 557 42.17 -2.00 -23.17
N ALA A 558 42.64 -2.92 -22.32
CA ALA A 558 42.37 -2.90 -20.88
C ALA A 558 42.91 -1.63 -20.17
N GLU A 559 44.12 -1.18 -20.53
CA GLU A 559 44.76 0.01 -19.97
C GLU A 559 43.98 1.28 -20.36
N TYR A 560 43.59 1.42 -21.62
CA TYR A 560 42.80 2.55 -22.08
C TYR A 560 41.42 2.55 -21.42
N ALA A 561 40.75 1.41 -21.35
CA ALA A 561 39.46 1.25 -20.67
C ALA A 561 39.52 1.66 -19.20
N GLU A 562 40.61 1.29 -18.49
CA GLU A 562 40.81 1.69 -17.09
C GLU A 562 41.09 3.22 -16.95
N ASN A 563 41.76 3.83 -17.90
CA ASN A 563 41.98 5.27 -17.93
C ASN A 563 40.66 6.04 -18.18
N VAL A 564 39.81 5.57 -19.10
CA VAL A 564 38.45 6.09 -19.31
C VAL A 564 37.63 5.93 -18.03
N ARG A 565 37.68 4.76 -17.36
CA ARG A 565 36.99 4.53 -16.08
C ARG A 565 37.42 5.53 -15.02
N LYS A 566 38.72 5.77 -14.86
CA LYS A 566 39.25 6.74 -13.88
C LYS A 566 38.79 8.16 -14.19
N THR A 567 38.80 8.56 -15.46
CA THR A 567 38.35 9.87 -15.91
C THR A 567 36.89 10.12 -15.57
N LEU A 568 36.02 9.20 -15.94
CA LEU A 568 34.58 9.29 -15.66
C LEU A 568 34.28 9.21 -14.14
N ALA A 569 35.00 8.37 -13.41
CA ALA A 569 34.85 8.25 -11.96
C ALA A 569 35.30 9.51 -11.23
N LYS A 570 36.39 10.18 -11.68
CA LYS A 570 36.84 11.46 -11.12
C LYS A 570 35.82 12.57 -11.34
N ALA A 571 35.04 12.50 -12.41
CA ALA A 571 33.90 13.40 -12.66
C ALA A 571 32.64 13.08 -11.83
N GLY A 572 32.67 12.07 -10.94
CA GLY A 572 31.57 11.73 -10.05
C GLY A 572 30.63 10.64 -10.59
N LEU A 573 30.91 10.07 -11.78
CA LEU A 573 30.10 9.00 -12.35
C LEU A 573 30.47 7.62 -11.75
N ARG A 574 29.49 6.73 -11.61
CA ARG A 574 29.64 5.37 -11.06
C ARG A 574 29.93 4.38 -12.18
N VAL A 575 31.21 4.07 -12.38
CA VAL A 575 31.71 3.35 -13.54
C VAL A 575 32.40 2.06 -13.12
N LYS A 576 32.11 0.96 -13.83
CA LYS A 576 32.89 -0.29 -13.75
C LYS A 576 33.49 -0.65 -15.09
N CYS A 577 34.61 -1.37 -15.05
CA CYS A 577 35.25 -1.95 -16.24
C CYS A 577 35.12 -3.48 -16.16
N ASP A 578 34.60 -4.13 -17.21
CA ASP A 578 34.49 -5.57 -17.30
C ASP A 578 35.70 -6.13 -18.03
N THR A 579 36.72 -6.44 -17.26
CA THR A 579 38.01 -6.98 -17.77
C THR A 579 38.05 -8.52 -17.87
N ARG A 580 36.89 -9.19 -17.68
CA ARG A 580 36.84 -10.64 -17.83
C ARG A 580 37.25 -11.07 -19.24
N ASN A 581 37.95 -12.20 -19.33
CA ASN A 581 38.31 -12.78 -20.63
C ASN A 581 37.09 -13.49 -21.24
N GLU A 582 36.13 -12.68 -21.76
CA GLU A 582 34.87 -13.16 -22.34
C GLU A 582 34.60 -12.43 -23.66
N LYS A 583 33.84 -13.07 -24.55
CA LYS A 583 33.43 -12.46 -25.82
C LYS A 583 32.58 -11.20 -25.56
N ILE A 584 32.80 -10.16 -26.37
CA ILE A 584 32.10 -8.88 -26.23
C ILE A 584 30.56 -9.02 -26.17
N GLY A 585 29.99 -9.92 -26.97
CA GLY A 585 28.55 -10.19 -26.94
C GLY A 585 28.06 -10.73 -25.58
N TYR A 586 28.87 -11.54 -24.89
CA TYR A 586 28.56 -12.00 -23.54
C TYR A 586 28.63 -10.87 -22.52
N LYS A 587 29.66 -10.00 -22.58
CA LYS A 587 29.81 -8.83 -21.70
C LYS A 587 28.63 -7.87 -21.87
N ILE A 588 28.22 -7.59 -23.12
CA ILE A 588 27.06 -6.75 -23.44
C ILE A 588 25.79 -7.37 -22.83
N ARG A 589 25.54 -8.67 -23.06
CA ARG A 589 24.36 -9.36 -22.51
C ARG A 589 24.35 -9.36 -20.99
N ALA A 590 25.49 -9.57 -20.34
CA ALA A 590 25.60 -9.50 -18.88
C ALA A 590 25.24 -8.10 -18.35
N ALA A 591 25.74 -7.04 -18.97
CA ALA A 591 25.42 -5.67 -18.60
C ALA A 591 23.93 -5.31 -18.82
N GLN A 592 23.32 -5.82 -19.91
CA GLN A 592 21.89 -5.67 -20.19
C GLN A 592 21.02 -6.37 -19.14
N LEU A 593 21.37 -7.59 -18.72
CA LEU A 593 20.64 -8.33 -17.68
C LEU A 593 20.72 -7.61 -16.33
N GLU A 594 21.86 -6.97 -16.03
CA GLU A 594 22.03 -6.13 -14.84
C GLU A 594 21.41 -4.74 -14.94
N LYS A 595 20.74 -4.42 -16.06
CA LYS A 595 20.04 -3.17 -16.31
C LYS A 595 20.93 -1.92 -16.29
N VAL A 596 22.21 -2.05 -16.62
CA VAL A 596 23.17 -0.92 -16.65
C VAL A 596 22.73 0.11 -17.69
N PRO A 597 22.65 1.43 -17.35
CA PRO A 597 22.16 2.47 -18.24
C PRO A 597 23.03 2.64 -19.51
N TYR A 598 24.34 2.72 -19.35
CA TYR A 598 25.29 2.90 -20.46
C TYR A 598 26.37 1.80 -20.49
N MET A 599 26.67 1.32 -21.68
CA MET A 599 27.81 0.46 -21.96
C MET A 599 28.74 1.18 -22.94
N LEU A 600 30.02 1.23 -22.63
CA LEU A 600 31.07 1.80 -23.49
C LEU A 600 31.91 0.65 -24.03
N VAL A 601 31.74 0.36 -25.30
CA VAL A 601 32.55 -0.67 -25.99
C VAL A 601 33.82 -0.02 -26.49
N ILE A 602 34.98 -0.66 -26.21
CA ILE A 602 36.28 -0.16 -26.57
C ILE A 602 37.02 -1.24 -27.36
N GLY A 603 37.23 -0.98 -28.62
CA GLY A 603 38.10 -1.73 -29.51
C GLY A 603 39.35 -0.93 -29.89
N GLU A 604 40.11 -1.44 -30.86
CA GLU A 604 41.32 -0.80 -31.35
C GLU A 604 41.06 0.60 -31.96
N LYS A 605 39.93 0.77 -32.67
CA LYS A 605 39.53 2.03 -33.28
C LYS A 605 39.27 3.11 -32.22
N GLU A 606 38.46 2.77 -31.21
CA GLU A 606 38.12 3.66 -30.12
C GLU A 606 39.37 4.08 -29.33
N MET A 607 40.24 3.11 -29.04
CA MET A 607 41.52 3.39 -28.35
C MET A 607 42.42 4.35 -29.16
N THR A 608 42.50 4.13 -30.48
CA THR A 608 43.36 4.96 -31.35
C THR A 608 42.84 6.41 -31.53
N SER A 609 41.50 6.56 -31.51
CA SER A 609 40.83 7.88 -31.72
C SER A 609 40.41 8.57 -30.45
N ASP A 610 40.84 8.14 -29.28
CA ASP A 610 40.43 8.61 -27.96
C ASP A 610 38.90 8.76 -27.81
N SER A 611 38.16 7.70 -28.18
CA SER A 611 36.72 7.66 -28.26
C SER A 611 36.13 6.41 -27.59
N VAL A 612 34.82 6.33 -27.54
CA VAL A 612 34.06 5.19 -27.03
C VAL A 612 32.84 4.92 -27.92
N ALA A 613 32.55 3.65 -28.20
CA ALA A 613 31.30 3.27 -28.86
C ALA A 613 30.21 3.09 -27.77
N VAL A 614 29.20 3.96 -27.81
CA VAL A 614 28.20 4.08 -26.73
C VAL A 614 26.96 3.27 -27.06
N ARG A 615 26.54 2.45 -26.10
CA ARG A 615 25.26 1.76 -26.11
C ARG A 615 24.40 2.24 -24.94
N GLU A 616 23.22 2.72 -25.23
CA GLU A 616 22.24 3.14 -24.24
C GLU A 616 21.19 2.06 -24.02
N ARG A 617 20.82 1.82 -22.77
CA ARG A 617 19.76 0.86 -22.41
C ARG A 617 18.45 1.25 -23.09
N GLY A 618 17.77 0.27 -23.71
CA GLY A 618 16.51 0.50 -24.43
C GLY A 618 16.68 0.95 -25.88
N THR A 619 17.65 1.85 -26.14
CA THR A 619 17.91 2.42 -27.47
C THR A 619 18.91 1.56 -28.28
N GLY A 620 19.89 0.94 -27.61
CA GLY A 620 20.95 0.19 -28.26
C GLY A 620 22.16 1.05 -28.61
N ASP A 621 22.76 0.81 -29.78
CA ASP A 621 23.93 1.55 -30.26
C ASP A 621 23.54 2.98 -30.65
N ILE A 622 24.19 3.97 -30.04
CA ILE A 622 23.95 5.41 -30.31
C ILE A 622 25.16 6.08 -30.96
N GLY A 623 26.14 5.29 -31.41
CA GLY A 623 27.32 5.76 -32.15
C GLY A 623 28.57 5.95 -31.30
N VAL A 624 29.61 6.45 -31.96
CA VAL A 624 30.93 6.73 -31.37
C VAL A 624 31.03 8.20 -31.04
N MET A 625 31.56 8.51 -29.86
CA MET A 625 31.82 9.89 -29.42
C MET A 625 33.12 9.92 -28.60
N THR A 626 33.72 11.10 -28.47
CA THR A 626 34.87 11.27 -27.59
C THR A 626 34.50 11.02 -26.13
N VAL A 627 35.47 10.66 -25.29
CA VAL A 627 35.27 10.48 -23.85
C VAL A 627 34.68 11.75 -23.21
N SER A 628 35.13 12.93 -23.66
CA SER A 628 34.65 14.22 -23.15
C SER A 628 33.19 14.52 -23.52
N GLU A 629 32.77 14.23 -24.75
CA GLU A 629 31.38 14.40 -25.19
C GLU A 629 30.45 13.46 -24.43
N PHE A 630 30.82 12.18 -24.29
CA PHE A 630 30.06 11.23 -23.50
C PHE A 630 29.96 11.65 -22.04
N MET A 631 31.07 12.08 -21.43
CA MET A 631 31.09 12.56 -20.04
C MET A 631 30.16 13.75 -19.84
N ALA A 632 30.19 14.75 -20.74
CA ALA A 632 29.30 15.90 -20.67
C ALA A 632 27.82 15.48 -20.72
N ARG A 633 27.46 14.62 -21.68
CA ARG A 633 26.10 14.05 -21.81
C ARG A 633 25.65 13.32 -20.55
N ALA A 634 26.49 12.45 -20.01
CA ALA A 634 26.16 11.64 -18.85
C ALA A 634 26.03 12.50 -17.57
N LEU A 635 26.85 13.52 -17.42
CA LEU A 635 26.77 14.47 -16.30
C LEU A 635 25.51 15.35 -16.40
N GLU A 636 25.15 15.82 -17.57
CA GLU A 636 23.93 16.60 -17.79
C GLU A 636 22.70 15.79 -17.43
N GLU A 637 22.59 14.55 -17.91
CA GLU A 637 21.49 13.63 -17.58
C GLU A 637 21.43 13.32 -16.08
N ASN A 638 22.60 13.05 -15.46
CA ASN A 638 22.71 12.77 -14.04
C ASN A 638 22.30 13.96 -13.16
N ASN A 639 22.80 15.17 -13.49
CA ASN A 639 22.58 16.36 -12.67
C ASN A 639 21.14 16.89 -12.79
N ASN A 640 20.55 16.76 -13.97
CA ASN A 640 19.15 17.11 -14.22
C ASN A 640 18.18 16.02 -13.75
N LYS A 641 18.67 14.91 -13.16
CA LYS A 641 17.88 13.79 -12.66
C LYS A 641 16.83 13.29 -13.67
N VAL A 642 17.24 13.16 -14.93
CA VAL A 642 16.35 12.80 -16.02
C VAL A 642 15.72 11.43 -15.76
N ILE A 643 14.39 11.37 -15.84
CA ILE A 643 13.58 10.14 -15.75
C ILE A 643 13.26 9.69 -17.18
N LYS A 644 13.76 8.47 -17.56
CA LYS A 644 13.51 7.86 -18.88
C LYS A 644 12.79 6.54 -18.72
#